data_3ea880a4b3ce92ec37062046a48e8987
#
_entry.id   3ea880a4b3ce92ec37062046a48e8987
#
_cell.length_a   1.000
_cell.length_b   1.000
_cell.length_c   1.000
_cell.angle_alpha   90.00
_cell.angle_beta   90.00
_cell.angle_gamma   90.00
#
_symmetry.space_group_name_H-M   'P 1'
#
loop_
_entity.id
_entity.type
_entity.pdbx_description
1 polymer ?
#
loop_
_entity_poly.entity_id
_entity_poly.type
_entity_poly.pdbx_seq_one_letter_code
_entity_poly.pdbx_strand_id
1 'polypeptide(L)'
;MPSTPQNPNLAVMILVCGLALAGAAQAVDPPGKKNSHYRPSPPAAEGPGRGYEEPDAAFELYRLKRLGASPGHDPVTAYRTALAHMDGMPRHSTALNGPQPARPLATLTSIAKFVAARALGRWTALGPGNIGGRTRTLVIHPAQPEIMWAGGVSGGVWKTNDAGESWLPVSDRLANIAVNSMAIDPSNPDVLYIGTGEGYFREIVRGTWLPLRGAGIYKSTDGGATWSWLEATANADFHWVNDLVISPRDPNRIYAATRTGVHLSENGGGSWRRFLDPGVTGGCLDLTLRTDLNVDWVFASCGTFEQATVYRRKMTRSGEWEAVFSEPGMGRTTLAVAPSDQRIIYALSASNDAGPDGHFEQALLAVYRSTAGGNPGSWRVRVDNTDPEKLNTLLLTNPAGASYADCDWGEQNSWTPMGWYCNVIAVDPVDPDVVWAAGVDLFRSDDGGQSWGLASYWWARDLGPSFVHADQHAIVFHPDYDGVSNTSMFSATDGGVFRTDNPGASIGRDAAAVCDFARSSVDFTPLNHNFGITQFYHGAPYPGSERYIGGTQDNGTLLGQDEAGGDGWLHVSGGDGGYVAVDPSNPDFVYAESQRFNFMRSTDGGRTFEVAMEGVTEPSQNFLFITPFAMDPNQPQRLWAGGRRLWRTDDGALAWTAASRDPLGSGQVSALAIAPGNSQSVLVGTTDGFVFRSSEALEAGATTEWASSSPRDGFVTSLTFDPSSPGVVYATFAEFGGPHVWRSADGGETWSSIDGSGATAVPDIPVHSIVVEPGNPERLYIGTDLGVFTTINGGRTWAVENTGFANVVTEWLALGADDDGEPWLFAFTHGRGAWKVRINPLPAPPREPAGRRAP
;
A
#
# COMPACT_ATOMS: atom_id res chain seq x y z
N MET A 1 45.41 -11.12 60.79
CA MET A 1 46.00 -9.81 61.09
C MET A 1 46.83 -9.37 59.89
N PRO A 2 46.88 -8.16 59.51
CA PRO A 2 45.87 -7.10 59.27
C PRO A 2 45.79 -6.76 57.78
N SER A 3 44.99 -5.97 57.17
CA SER A 3 44.24 -4.77 57.40
C SER A 3 43.71 -4.29 56.03
N THR A 4 42.49 -3.86 55.96
CA THR A 4 41.89 -3.11 54.87
C THR A 4 42.51 -1.74 54.63
N PRO A 5 42.29 -1.10 53.44
CA PRO A 5 41.25 -0.11 53.48
C PRO A 5 40.35 -0.05 52.23
N GLN A 6 39.16 0.42 52.50
CA GLN A 6 38.04 0.76 51.65
C GLN A 6 38.36 1.94 50.71
N ASN A 7 37.61 1.98 49.60
CA ASN A 7 37.23 3.25 48.96
C ASN A 7 35.86 3.10 48.25
N PRO A 8 35.00 4.12 48.29
CA PRO A 8 33.57 3.99 48.10
C PRO A 8 33.05 4.25 46.69
N ASN A 9 32.07 3.46 46.27
CA ASN A 9 31.31 3.69 45.07
C ASN A 9 30.19 4.68 45.32
N LEU A 10 30.06 5.65 44.40
CA LEU A 10 28.99 6.61 44.33
C LEU A 10 27.77 5.91 43.66
N ALA A 11 26.75 5.58 44.43
CA ALA A 11 25.46 5.15 43.91
C ALA A 11 24.56 6.40 43.74
N VAL A 12 24.11 6.63 42.52
CA VAL A 12 23.05 7.60 42.24
C VAL A 12 21.71 6.92 42.47
N MET A 13 21.04 7.36 43.51
CA MET A 13 19.70 6.94 43.92
C MET A 13 18.66 7.78 43.18
N ILE A 14 17.90 7.19 42.28
CA ILE A 14 16.71 7.83 41.69
C ILE A 14 15.54 7.59 42.63
N LEU A 15 15.03 8.64 43.21
CA LEU A 15 13.86 8.66 44.08
C LEU A 15 12.60 8.69 43.20
N VAL A 16 11.81 7.61 43.19
CA VAL A 16 10.47 7.59 42.61
C VAL A 16 9.48 7.93 43.72
N CYS A 17 8.90 9.13 43.68
CA CYS A 17 7.74 9.50 44.48
C CYS A 17 6.46 8.90 43.88
N GLY A 18 5.95 7.83 44.47
CA GLY A 18 4.61 7.35 44.21
C GLY A 18 3.58 8.19 44.98
N LEU A 19 2.71 8.87 44.23
CA LEU A 19 1.43 9.39 44.79
C LEU A 19 0.33 8.41 44.36
N ALA A 20 -0.15 7.63 45.32
CA ALA A 20 -1.38 6.86 45.17
C ALA A 20 -2.58 7.77 45.25
N LEU A 21 -3.27 8.03 44.16
CA LEU A 21 -4.64 8.55 44.15
C LEU A 21 -5.59 7.36 43.91
N ALA A 22 -6.28 6.95 44.96
CA ALA A 22 -7.38 6.00 44.87
C ALA A 22 -8.58 6.70 44.22
N GLY A 23 -8.75 6.54 42.95
CA GLY A 23 -9.98 6.84 42.20
C GLY A 23 -10.78 5.55 42.05
N ALA A 24 -12.00 5.53 42.58
CA ALA A 24 -12.92 4.41 42.45
C ALA A 24 -13.22 4.15 40.96
N ALA A 25 -12.68 3.07 40.43
CA ALA A 25 -13.13 2.55 39.15
C ALA A 25 -14.55 1.99 39.35
N GLN A 26 -15.55 2.65 38.78
CA GLN A 26 -16.84 2.01 38.52
C GLN A 26 -16.61 0.93 37.49
N ALA A 27 -16.88 -0.31 37.90
CA ALA A 27 -16.96 -1.43 37.00
C ALA A 27 -18.06 -1.13 35.96
N VAL A 28 -17.67 -0.95 34.69
CA VAL A 28 -18.61 -0.97 33.59
C VAL A 28 -18.92 -2.44 33.34
N ASP A 29 -20.18 -2.83 33.56
CA ASP A 29 -20.66 -4.16 33.19
C ASP A 29 -20.34 -4.42 31.71
N PRO A 30 -19.92 -5.64 31.32
CA PRO A 30 -19.73 -5.99 29.93
C PRO A 30 -21.07 -5.85 29.19
N PRO A 31 -21.11 -5.27 27.98
CA PRO A 31 -22.33 -5.10 27.23
C PRO A 31 -22.99 -6.47 27.01
N GLY A 32 -24.21 -6.59 27.50
CA GLY A 32 -25.02 -7.81 27.36
C GLY A 32 -25.07 -8.21 25.88
N LYS A 33 -24.87 -9.52 25.63
CA LYS A 33 -25.04 -10.17 24.33
C LYS A 33 -26.39 -9.78 23.73
N LYS A 34 -26.41 -8.75 22.91
CA LYS A 34 -27.46 -8.58 21.92
C LYS A 34 -27.05 -9.46 20.74
N ASN A 35 -27.81 -10.53 20.45
CA ASN A 35 -27.82 -11.18 19.17
C ASN A 35 -28.26 -10.15 18.12
N SER A 36 -27.36 -9.26 17.72
CA SER A 36 -27.54 -8.49 16.52
C SER A 36 -27.04 -9.40 15.40
N HIS A 37 -27.94 -9.85 14.52
CA HIS A 37 -27.55 -10.32 13.21
C HIS A 37 -26.82 -9.14 12.54
N TYR A 38 -25.49 -9.13 12.60
CA TYR A 38 -24.69 -8.20 11.84
C TYR A 38 -24.93 -8.52 10.37
N ARG A 39 -25.44 -7.53 9.67
CA ARG A 39 -25.43 -7.56 8.21
C ARG A 39 -24.19 -6.73 7.82
N PRO A 40 -23.24 -7.27 7.05
CA PRO A 40 -22.26 -6.43 6.38
C PRO A 40 -23.05 -5.30 5.70
N SER A 41 -22.59 -4.06 5.84
CA SER A 41 -23.21 -2.97 5.08
C SER A 41 -23.20 -3.40 3.62
N PRO A 42 -24.35 -3.39 2.91
CA PRO A 42 -24.32 -3.73 1.50
C PRO A 42 -23.30 -2.81 0.82
N PRO A 43 -22.58 -3.30 -0.20
CA PRO A 43 -21.89 -2.40 -1.10
C PRO A 43 -22.89 -1.33 -1.48
N ALA A 44 -22.50 -0.06 -1.41
CA ALA A 44 -23.32 1.03 -1.90
C ALA A 44 -23.80 0.62 -3.29
N ALA A 45 -25.12 0.64 -3.52
CA ALA A 45 -25.81 -0.05 -4.61
C ALA A 45 -25.15 0.26 -5.97
N GLU A 46 -24.14 -0.50 -6.30
CA GLU A 46 -23.53 -0.53 -7.62
C GLU A 46 -24.23 -1.63 -8.42
N GLY A 47 -24.51 -1.33 -9.69
CA GLY A 47 -25.24 -2.21 -10.58
C GLY A 47 -24.59 -3.59 -10.68
N PRO A 48 -25.31 -4.62 -11.12
CA PRO A 48 -24.88 -6.00 -11.10
C PRO A 48 -23.57 -6.17 -11.88
N GLY A 49 -22.48 -6.54 -11.17
CA GLY A 49 -21.22 -6.95 -11.77
C GLY A 49 -19.93 -6.29 -11.28
N ARG A 50 -19.94 -5.49 -10.21
CA ARG A 50 -18.67 -4.97 -9.63
C ARG A 50 -18.47 -5.49 -8.20
N GLY A 51 -17.37 -6.22 -8.01
CA GLY A 51 -16.90 -6.65 -6.71
C GLY A 51 -16.30 -5.50 -5.91
N TYR A 52 -16.14 -5.68 -4.59
CA TYR A 52 -15.48 -4.74 -3.67
C TYR A 52 -13.99 -4.55 -3.95
N GLU A 53 -13.37 -5.54 -4.58
CA GLU A 53 -11.94 -5.62 -4.81
C GLU A 53 -11.64 -5.25 -6.26
N GLU A 54 -10.96 -4.13 -6.49
CA GLU A 54 -10.51 -3.69 -7.81
C GLU A 54 -8.99 -3.40 -7.82
N PRO A 55 -8.10 -4.34 -7.46
CA PRO A 55 -6.68 -4.07 -7.44
C PRO A 55 -6.11 -3.69 -8.81
N ASP A 56 -6.71 -4.16 -9.90
CA ASP A 56 -6.38 -3.77 -11.27
C ASP A 56 -6.73 -2.30 -11.57
N ALA A 57 -7.82 -1.77 -11.00
CA ALA A 57 -8.20 -0.36 -11.17
C ALA A 57 -7.30 0.57 -10.34
N ALA A 58 -6.91 0.17 -9.13
CA ALA A 58 -5.90 0.89 -8.34
C ALA A 58 -4.56 0.97 -9.09
N PHE A 59 -4.16 -0.13 -9.73
CA PHE A 59 -2.96 -0.18 -10.57
C PHE A 59 -3.06 0.69 -11.82
N GLU A 60 -4.21 0.70 -12.47
CA GLU A 60 -4.41 1.56 -13.64
C GLU A 60 -4.29 3.04 -13.27
N LEU A 61 -4.84 3.45 -12.12
CA LEU A 61 -4.65 4.82 -11.61
C LEU A 61 -3.17 5.12 -11.37
N TYR A 62 -2.44 4.18 -10.73
CA TYR A 62 -1.00 4.32 -10.50
C TYR A 62 -0.23 4.48 -11.82
N ARG A 63 -0.57 3.65 -12.84
CA ARG A 63 0.01 3.71 -14.17
C ARG A 63 -0.28 5.03 -14.88
N LEU A 64 -1.53 5.48 -14.89
CA LEU A 64 -1.95 6.74 -15.50
C LEU A 64 -1.19 7.92 -14.91
N LYS A 65 -1.03 7.96 -13.60
CA LYS A 65 -0.29 9.03 -12.91
C LYS A 65 1.19 9.07 -13.28
N ARG A 66 1.84 7.95 -13.60
CA ARG A 66 3.31 7.88 -13.75
C ARG A 66 3.82 7.72 -15.16
N LEU A 67 3.08 7.04 -16.00
CA LEU A 67 3.55 6.66 -17.34
C LEU A 67 2.80 7.38 -18.46
N GLY A 68 1.62 7.93 -18.20
CA GLY A 68 0.78 8.61 -19.16
C GLY A 68 0.56 7.80 -20.44
N ALA A 69 0.42 8.52 -21.55
CA ALA A 69 0.26 7.93 -22.87
C ALA A 69 1.60 7.68 -23.59
N SER A 70 2.74 8.05 -23.02
CA SER A 70 4.05 8.00 -23.68
C SER A 70 4.84 6.74 -23.31
N PRO A 71 4.96 5.74 -24.16
CA PRO A 71 5.58 4.44 -23.83
C PRO A 71 7.11 4.44 -23.78
N GLY A 72 7.79 5.58 -23.80
CA GLY A 72 9.23 5.70 -24.03
C GLY A 72 10.14 5.81 -22.82
N HIS A 73 9.63 5.98 -21.60
CA HIS A 73 10.46 6.16 -20.41
C HIS A 73 10.61 4.87 -19.62
N ASP A 74 11.85 4.55 -19.23
CA ASP A 74 12.15 3.49 -18.28
C ASP A 74 12.07 4.03 -16.84
N PRO A 75 11.00 3.72 -16.06
CA PRO A 75 10.80 4.26 -14.73
C PRO A 75 11.97 3.94 -13.78
N VAL A 76 12.59 2.74 -13.89
CA VAL A 76 13.69 2.36 -13.00
C VAL A 76 14.91 3.22 -13.22
N THR A 77 15.27 3.46 -14.49
CA THR A 77 16.38 4.37 -14.83
C THR A 77 16.06 5.81 -14.42
N ALA A 78 14.81 6.25 -14.62
CA ALA A 78 14.35 7.57 -14.20
C ALA A 78 14.44 7.73 -12.67
N TYR A 79 13.92 6.79 -11.89
CA TYR A 79 14.03 6.81 -10.41
C TYR A 79 15.47 6.83 -9.93
N ARG A 80 16.34 6.03 -10.51
CA ARG A 80 17.76 5.99 -10.13
C ARG A 80 18.48 7.31 -10.44
N THR A 81 18.18 7.89 -11.60
CA THR A 81 18.71 9.19 -12.00
C THR A 81 18.20 10.28 -11.06
N ALA A 82 16.92 10.26 -10.72
CA ALA A 82 16.31 11.20 -9.78
C ALA A 82 16.88 11.07 -8.37
N LEU A 83 17.09 9.84 -7.88
CA LEU A 83 17.70 9.58 -6.57
C LEU A 83 19.15 10.10 -6.53
N ALA A 84 19.93 9.84 -7.57
CA ALA A 84 21.31 10.35 -7.66
C ALA A 84 21.35 11.90 -7.74
N HIS A 85 20.37 12.50 -8.43
CA HIS A 85 20.20 13.96 -8.43
C HIS A 85 19.85 14.46 -7.02
N MET A 86 18.85 13.86 -6.38
CA MET A 86 18.38 14.20 -5.02
C MET A 86 19.51 14.12 -3.99
N ASP A 87 20.41 13.14 -4.09
CA ASP A 87 21.57 13.00 -3.19
C ASP A 87 22.56 14.17 -3.31
N GLY A 88 22.63 14.80 -4.47
CA GLY A 88 23.44 16.00 -4.73
C GLY A 88 22.74 17.32 -4.38
N MET A 89 21.44 17.32 -4.08
CA MET A 89 20.68 18.54 -3.80
C MET A 89 20.94 19.09 -2.40
N PRO A 90 20.74 20.41 -2.20
CA PRO A 90 20.71 20.98 -0.86
C PRO A 90 19.55 20.34 -0.05
N ARG A 91 19.75 20.28 1.27
CA ARG A 91 18.71 19.80 2.20
C ARG A 91 18.26 20.96 3.08
N HIS A 92 16.94 21.09 3.23
CA HIS A 92 16.29 22.11 4.06
C HIS A 92 15.47 21.45 5.16
N SER A 93 15.49 22.03 6.35
CA SER A 93 14.56 21.63 7.43
C SER A 93 13.52 22.71 7.63
N THR A 94 12.27 22.39 7.37
CA THR A 94 11.11 23.26 7.61
C THR A 94 11.01 23.64 9.08
N ALA A 95 11.22 22.70 9.98
CA ALA A 95 11.16 22.92 11.43
C ALA A 95 12.30 23.79 11.96
N LEU A 96 13.48 23.75 11.35
CA LEU A 96 14.63 24.60 11.74
C LEU A 96 14.68 25.89 10.92
N ASN A 97 13.88 25.97 9.86
CA ASN A 97 13.90 27.05 8.87
C ASN A 97 15.32 27.35 8.35
N GLY A 98 16.01 26.31 7.92
CA GLY A 98 17.38 26.44 7.47
C GLY A 98 17.97 25.14 6.92
N PRO A 99 19.23 25.17 6.48
CA PRO A 99 19.90 24.00 5.95
C PRO A 99 20.01 22.91 7.03
N GLN A 100 19.75 21.67 6.62
CA GLN A 100 19.95 20.51 7.49
C GLN A 100 21.44 20.31 7.80
N PRO A 101 21.78 19.95 9.05
CA PRO A 101 23.17 19.61 9.37
C PRO A 101 23.61 18.37 8.56
N ALA A 102 24.81 18.46 7.98
CA ALA A 102 25.38 17.51 7.02
C ALA A 102 25.76 16.13 7.60
N ARG A 103 25.21 15.68 8.72
CA ARG A 103 25.60 14.40 9.33
C ARG A 103 24.53 13.33 9.13
N PRO A 104 24.85 12.21 8.46
CA PRO A 104 23.97 11.05 8.43
C PRO A 104 23.91 10.39 9.82
N LEU A 105 22.70 10.03 10.24
CA LEU A 105 22.40 9.31 11.49
C LEU A 105 22.77 7.82 11.47
N ALA A 106 23.66 7.40 10.60
CA ALA A 106 24.04 6.01 10.40
C ALA A 106 24.67 5.32 11.63
N THR A 107 24.99 6.06 12.69
CA THR A 107 25.72 5.54 13.86
C THR A 107 24.94 5.51 15.16
N LEU A 108 23.65 5.86 15.17
CA LEU A 108 22.84 5.80 16.39
C LEU A 108 21.97 4.53 16.43
N THR A 109 21.83 3.91 17.61
CA THR A 109 20.88 2.84 17.84
C THR A 109 19.45 3.30 17.61
N SER A 110 18.52 2.40 17.31
CA SER A 110 17.14 2.71 16.92
C SER A 110 16.39 3.60 17.94
N ILE A 111 16.56 3.37 19.22
CA ILE A 111 15.96 4.20 20.29
C ILE A 111 16.61 5.57 20.36
N ALA A 112 17.95 5.66 20.19
CA ALA A 112 18.65 6.95 20.16
C ALA A 112 18.31 7.76 18.90
N LYS A 113 18.02 7.09 17.76
CA LYS A 113 17.51 7.75 16.54
C LYS A 113 16.14 8.38 16.79
N PHE A 114 15.23 7.68 17.47
CA PHE A 114 13.88 8.16 17.75
C PHE A 114 13.87 9.36 18.70
N VAL A 115 14.65 9.30 19.78
CA VAL A 115 14.78 10.39 20.76
C VAL A 115 15.50 11.61 20.16
N ALA A 116 16.56 11.39 19.36
CA ALA A 116 17.28 12.45 18.68
C ALA A 116 16.44 13.10 17.56
N ALA A 117 15.51 12.37 16.93
CA ALA A 117 14.61 12.90 15.92
C ALA A 117 13.72 14.02 16.48
N ARG A 118 13.11 13.80 17.65
CA ARG A 118 12.24 14.78 18.30
C ARG A 118 12.97 16.07 18.71
N ALA A 119 14.26 15.98 19.05
CA ALA A 119 15.08 17.13 19.46
C ALA A 119 15.62 17.98 18.30
N LEU A 120 15.53 17.51 17.05
CA LEU A 120 16.17 18.12 15.87
C LEU A 120 15.19 18.72 14.86
N GLY A 121 13.92 18.91 15.21
CA GLY A 121 12.91 19.51 14.32
C GLY A 121 12.66 18.66 13.07
N ARG A 122 12.33 17.39 13.27
CA ARG A 122 12.10 16.40 12.20
C ARG A 122 10.63 16.13 12.00
N TRP A 123 10.32 15.52 10.87
CA TRP A 123 9.03 14.90 10.66
C TRP A 123 8.73 13.90 11.76
N THR A 124 7.51 13.95 12.27
CA THR A 124 6.96 13.02 13.26
C THR A 124 6.02 12.06 12.55
N ALA A 125 6.24 10.76 12.69
CA ALA A 125 5.30 9.76 12.22
C ALA A 125 4.02 9.79 13.06
N LEU A 126 2.87 9.78 12.41
CA LEU A 126 1.55 9.76 13.03
C LEU A 126 0.95 8.35 13.06
N GLY A 127 1.48 7.44 12.26
CA GLY A 127 0.92 6.12 12.00
C GLY A 127 0.07 6.10 10.72
N PRO A 128 -0.88 5.17 10.58
CA PRO A 128 -1.25 4.12 11.54
C PRO A 128 -0.13 3.11 11.75
N GLY A 129 0.02 2.67 13.00
CA GLY A 129 0.87 1.53 13.33
C GLY A 129 0.07 0.26 13.59
N ASN A 130 -1.20 0.42 13.97
CA ASN A 130 -2.15 -0.65 14.26
C ASN A 130 -2.97 -1.12 13.05
N ILE A 131 -2.88 -0.43 11.93
CA ILE A 131 -3.52 -0.78 10.67
C ILE A 131 -2.41 -0.90 9.64
N GLY A 132 -2.16 -2.12 9.17
CA GLY A 132 -1.08 -2.41 8.25
C GLY A 132 -1.37 -1.94 6.82
N GLY A 133 -0.74 -2.57 5.88
CA GLY A 133 -0.90 -2.36 4.45
C GLY A 133 -0.37 -3.58 3.72
N ARG A 134 -0.31 -3.53 2.40
CA ARG A 134 0.03 -4.67 1.55
C ARG A 134 1.39 -5.27 1.89
N THR A 135 1.35 -6.43 2.54
CA THR A 135 2.51 -7.22 2.98
C THR A 135 2.61 -8.49 2.15
N ARG A 136 3.57 -8.56 1.23
CA ARG A 136 3.72 -9.68 0.27
C ARG A 136 4.56 -10.82 0.80
N THR A 137 5.46 -10.56 1.72
CA THR A 137 6.43 -11.57 2.17
C THR A 137 6.76 -11.40 3.64
N LEU A 138 6.94 -12.51 4.30
CA LEU A 138 7.37 -12.63 5.69
C LEU A 138 8.43 -13.70 5.78
N VAL A 139 9.57 -13.42 6.41
CA VAL A 139 10.59 -14.43 6.74
C VAL A 139 10.92 -14.38 8.23
N ILE A 140 11.12 -15.54 8.82
CA ILE A 140 11.42 -15.73 10.24
C ILE A 140 12.83 -16.26 10.38
N HIS A 141 13.59 -15.72 11.33
CA HIS A 141 14.94 -16.17 11.60
C HIS A 141 14.91 -17.62 12.15
N PRO A 142 15.61 -18.57 11.50
CA PRO A 142 15.42 -20.02 11.79
C PRO A 142 15.87 -20.47 13.18
N ALA A 143 16.71 -19.67 13.87
CA ALA A 143 17.23 -20.02 15.20
C ALA A 143 16.88 -18.98 16.30
N GLN A 144 16.28 -17.88 15.94
CA GLN A 144 15.81 -16.80 16.82
C GLN A 144 14.47 -16.30 16.30
N PRO A 145 13.38 -17.07 16.47
CA PRO A 145 12.10 -16.78 15.82
C PRO A 145 11.44 -15.46 16.22
N GLU A 146 11.88 -14.86 17.31
CA GLU A 146 11.50 -13.49 17.70
C GLU A 146 11.97 -12.45 16.68
N ILE A 147 12.96 -12.78 15.83
CA ILE A 147 13.44 -11.92 14.75
C ILE A 147 12.72 -12.29 13.46
N MET A 148 11.98 -11.33 12.88
CA MET A 148 11.29 -11.52 11.63
C MET A 148 11.49 -10.30 10.73
N TRP A 149 11.31 -10.49 9.42
CA TRP A 149 11.29 -9.43 8.43
C TRP A 149 10.04 -9.54 7.57
N ALA A 150 9.34 -8.41 7.40
CA ALA A 150 8.18 -8.28 6.52
C ALA A 150 8.50 -7.35 5.36
N GLY A 151 8.07 -7.72 4.16
CA GLY A 151 8.22 -6.94 2.94
C GLY A 151 6.89 -6.35 2.50
N GLY A 152 6.79 -5.01 2.52
CA GLY A 152 5.60 -4.28 2.07
C GLY A 152 5.77 -3.73 0.67
N VAL A 153 4.71 -3.84 -0.12
CA VAL A 153 4.61 -3.15 -1.40
C VAL A 153 4.45 -1.67 -1.13
N SER A 154 5.30 -0.84 -1.68
CA SER A 154 5.44 0.60 -1.37
C SER A 154 5.96 0.91 0.04
N GLY A 155 5.95 -0.05 0.98
CA GLY A 155 6.35 0.12 2.39
C GLY A 155 7.80 -0.27 2.70
N GLY A 156 8.48 -1.01 1.81
CA GLY A 156 9.84 -1.50 2.00
C GLY A 156 9.93 -2.64 3.01
N VAL A 157 11.11 -2.81 3.64
CA VAL A 157 11.38 -3.87 4.60
C VAL A 157 11.24 -3.36 6.03
N TRP A 158 10.52 -4.12 6.84
CA TRP A 158 10.36 -3.92 8.28
C TRP A 158 10.93 -5.10 9.04
N LYS A 159 11.48 -4.85 10.20
CA LYS A 159 12.08 -5.86 11.07
C LYS A 159 11.47 -5.78 12.47
N THR A 160 11.16 -6.93 13.05
CA THR A 160 10.87 -7.10 14.48
C THR A 160 11.99 -7.86 15.17
N ASN A 161 12.15 -7.67 16.48
CA ASN A 161 13.02 -8.46 17.35
C ASN A 161 12.26 -8.99 18.57
N ASP A 162 10.93 -8.95 18.52
CA ASP A 162 10.02 -9.30 19.62
C ASP A 162 8.78 -10.05 19.10
N ALA A 163 8.98 -10.88 18.05
CA ALA A 163 7.95 -11.74 17.45
C ALA A 163 6.73 -10.96 16.90
N GLY A 164 6.93 -9.71 16.45
CA GLY A 164 5.89 -8.89 15.86
C GLY A 164 5.15 -7.97 16.84
N GLU A 165 5.58 -7.94 18.13
CA GLU A 165 5.03 -6.99 19.11
C GLU A 165 5.37 -5.54 18.75
N SER A 166 6.46 -5.32 17.98
CA SER A 166 6.76 -4.03 17.37
C SER A 166 7.62 -4.17 16.12
N TRP A 167 7.45 -3.24 15.17
CA TRP A 167 8.19 -3.24 13.93
C TRP A 167 8.99 -1.95 13.74
N LEU A 168 10.14 -2.07 13.05
CA LEU A 168 11.01 -0.96 12.68
C LEU A 168 11.36 -1.02 11.20
N PRO A 169 11.29 0.09 10.46
CA PRO A 169 11.70 0.13 9.07
C PRO A 169 13.22 0.02 8.93
N VAL A 170 13.68 -0.78 7.97
CA VAL A 170 15.11 -1.02 7.73
C VAL A 170 15.55 -0.77 6.28
N SER A 171 14.72 -0.10 5.47
CA SER A 171 14.98 0.11 4.03
C SER A 171 14.69 1.52 3.53
N ASP A 172 14.66 2.52 4.40
CA ASP A 172 14.18 3.89 4.11
C ASP A 172 14.88 4.62 2.95
N ARG A 173 16.07 4.17 2.58
CA ARG A 173 16.89 4.83 1.55
C ARG A 173 17.02 4.05 0.24
N LEU A 174 16.30 2.97 0.07
CA LEU A 174 16.30 2.24 -1.19
C LEU A 174 15.70 3.10 -2.32
N ALA A 175 16.23 2.93 -3.53
CA ALA A 175 15.71 3.59 -4.72
C ALA A 175 14.31 3.11 -5.10
N ASN A 176 13.96 1.88 -4.71
CA ASN A 176 12.64 1.30 -4.84
C ASN A 176 12.33 0.53 -3.56
N ILE A 177 11.19 0.79 -2.95
CA ILE A 177 10.77 0.16 -1.70
C ILE A 177 9.62 -0.85 -1.89
N ALA A 178 9.24 -1.16 -3.12
CA ALA A 178 8.24 -2.16 -3.47
C ALA A 178 8.83 -3.58 -3.31
N VAL A 179 8.79 -4.13 -2.11
CA VAL A 179 9.32 -5.47 -1.80
C VAL A 179 8.24 -6.51 -2.04
N ASN A 180 8.46 -7.39 -3.01
CA ASN A 180 7.51 -8.43 -3.39
C ASN A 180 7.92 -9.83 -2.91
N SER A 181 9.21 -10.11 -2.83
CA SER A 181 9.74 -11.40 -2.38
C SER A 181 10.96 -11.25 -1.48
N MET A 182 11.17 -12.21 -0.59
CA MET A 182 12.31 -12.21 0.33
C MET A 182 12.81 -13.63 0.59
N ALA A 183 14.12 -13.78 0.64
CA ALA A 183 14.76 -15.04 1.01
C ALA A 183 15.86 -14.80 2.06
N ILE A 184 15.93 -15.70 3.04
CA ILE A 184 16.97 -15.72 4.09
C ILE A 184 17.91 -16.91 3.86
N ASP A 185 19.20 -16.71 4.03
CA ASP A 185 20.18 -17.79 3.97
C ASP A 185 20.02 -18.67 5.24
N PRO A 186 19.61 -19.93 5.10
CA PRO A 186 19.35 -20.78 6.26
C PRO A 186 20.62 -21.15 7.05
N SER A 187 21.80 -20.98 6.45
CA SER A 187 23.09 -21.25 7.11
C SER A 187 23.70 -20.01 7.75
N ASN A 188 23.31 -18.82 7.31
CA ASN A 188 23.73 -17.53 7.84
C ASN A 188 22.58 -16.51 7.76
N PRO A 189 21.69 -16.46 8.75
CA PRO A 189 20.50 -15.61 8.74
C PRO A 189 20.76 -14.10 8.70
N ASP A 190 22.00 -13.65 8.87
CA ASP A 190 22.36 -12.25 8.60
C ASP A 190 22.35 -11.92 7.11
N VAL A 191 22.34 -12.93 6.23
CA VAL A 191 22.27 -12.77 4.78
C VAL A 191 20.82 -12.89 4.30
N LEU A 192 20.28 -11.79 3.78
CA LEU A 192 18.94 -11.72 3.19
C LEU A 192 19.00 -11.17 1.76
N TYR A 193 18.05 -11.58 0.97
CA TYR A 193 17.81 -11.04 -0.35
C TYR A 193 16.35 -10.58 -0.45
N ILE A 194 16.12 -9.43 -1.10
CA ILE A 194 14.78 -8.95 -1.44
C ILE A 194 14.67 -8.76 -2.94
N GLY A 195 13.57 -9.25 -3.50
CA GLY A 195 13.15 -9.01 -4.86
C GLY A 195 12.12 -7.91 -4.92
N THR A 196 12.25 -7.02 -5.89
CA THR A 196 11.38 -5.85 -6.02
C THR A 196 10.50 -5.92 -7.26
N GLY A 197 9.33 -5.25 -7.18
CA GLY A 197 8.34 -5.15 -8.24
C GLY A 197 7.31 -6.27 -8.24
N GLU A 198 6.03 -5.94 -8.46
CA GLU A 198 4.91 -6.90 -8.56
C GLU A 198 4.63 -7.27 -10.02
N GLY A 199 4.86 -8.51 -10.39
CA GLY A 199 4.71 -9.02 -11.76
C GLY A 199 3.42 -9.78 -12.06
N TYR A 200 2.42 -9.73 -11.17
CA TYR A 200 1.19 -10.55 -11.26
C TYR A 200 0.14 -9.98 -12.22
N PHE A 201 0.20 -8.73 -12.58
CA PHE A 201 -0.82 -8.01 -13.31
C PHE A 201 -0.87 -8.37 -14.80
N ARG A 202 -2.08 -8.33 -15.37
CA ARG A 202 -2.27 -8.49 -16.81
C ARG A 202 -1.69 -7.27 -17.54
N GLU A 203 -0.94 -7.50 -18.60
CA GLU A 203 -0.52 -6.47 -19.52
C GLU A 203 -1.72 -6.04 -20.38
N ILE A 204 -2.34 -4.90 -20.05
CA ILE A 204 -3.58 -4.43 -20.68
C ILE A 204 -3.33 -3.95 -22.12
N VAL A 205 -2.13 -3.40 -22.40
CA VAL A 205 -1.73 -2.94 -23.74
C VAL A 205 -0.30 -3.41 -24.00
N ARG A 206 -0.08 -4.11 -25.14
CA ARG A 206 1.25 -4.58 -25.55
C ARG A 206 2.26 -3.43 -25.55
N GLY A 207 3.35 -3.60 -24.82
CA GLY A 207 4.43 -2.62 -24.69
C GLY A 207 4.16 -1.52 -23.67
N THR A 208 3.05 -1.57 -22.91
CA THR A 208 2.87 -0.72 -21.75
C THR A 208 3.52 -1.37 -20.52
N TRP A 209 4.16 -0.54 -19.72
CA TRP A 209 4.82 -0.97 -18.51
C TRP A 209 3.78 -1.35 -17.45
N LEU A 210 3.98 -2.49 -16.80
CA LEU A 210 3.22 -2.83 -15.61
C LEU A 210 3.57 -1.85 -14.50
N PRO A 211 2.61 -1.43 -13.70
CA PRO A 211 2.86 -0.61 -12.52
C PRO A 211 3.73 -1.37 -11.50
N LEU A 212 4.24 -0.67 -10.51
CA LEU A 212 5.10 -1.20 -9.45
C LEU A 212 6.30 -2.01 -9.96
N ARG A 213 6.94 -1.50 -11.02
CA ARG A 213 8.18 -2.03 -11.55
C ARG A 213 9.28 -1.92 -10.49
N GLY A 214 9.96 -3.03 -10.23
CA GLY A 214 11.06 -3.09 -9.28
C GLY A 214 12.39 -2.65 -9.88
N ALA A 215 13.39 -2.53 -9.00
CA ALA A 215 14.76 -2.19 -9.33
C ALA A 215 15.71 -3.41 -9.29
N GLY A 216 15.18 -4.63 -9.37
CA GLY A 216 15.96 -5.85 -9.27
C GLY A 216 16.04 -6.38 -7.84
N ILE A 217 17.22 -6.94 -7.48
CA ILE A 217 17.43 -7.61 -6.20
C ILE A 217 18.40 -6.81 -5.33
N TYR A 218 18.10 -6.69 -4.04
CA TYR A 218 19.01 -6.16 -3.03
C TYR A 218 19.44 -7.28 -2.08
N LYS A 219 20.64 -7.14 -1.52
CA LYS A 219 21.23 -8.06 -0.56
C LYS A 219 21.61 -7.31 0.71
N SER A 220 21.32 -7.92 1.86
CA SER A 220 21.88 -7.57 3.17
C SER A 220 22.85 -8.66 3.61
N THR A 221 23.84 -8.29 4.44
CA THR A 221 24.77 -9.21 5.10
C THR A 221 24.91 -8.91 6.59
N ASP A 222 23.99 -8.12 7.14
CA ASP A 222 23.99 -7.62 8.51
C ASP A 222 22.58 -7.68 9.14
N GLY A 223 21.78 -8.70 8.77
CA GLY A 223 20.44 -8.91 9.30
C GLY A 223 19.45 -7.81 8.90
N GLY A 224 19.60 -7.22 7.71
CA GLY A 224 18.73 -6.18 7.17
C GLY A 224 19.06 -4.77 7.63
N ALA A 225 20.15 -4.56 8.40
CA ALA A 225 20.52 -3.21 8.85
C ALA A 225 20.98 -2.32 7.70
N THR A 226 21.65 -2.91 6.71
CA THR A 226 22.02 -2.24 5.46
C THR A 226 21.71 -3.12 4.24
N TRP A 227 21.44 -2.48 3.11
CA TRP A 227 21.09 -3.15 1.86
C TRP A 227 21.97 -2.65 0.72
N SER A 228 22.50 -3.59 -0.06
CA SER A 228 23.28 -3.35 -1.27
C SER A 228 22.52 -3.86 -2.48
N TRP A 229 22.35 -3.00 -3.48
CA TRP A 229 21.76 -3.38 -4.74
C TRP A 229 22.70 -4.29 -5.54
N LEU A 230 22.19 -5.38 -6.10
CA LEU A 230 22.93 -6.29 -6.94
C LEU A 230 22.96 -5.76 -8.37
N GLU A 231 24.04 -5.11 -8.74
CA GLU A 231 24.22 -4.48 -10.06
C GLU A 231 23.96 -5.46 -11.24
N ALA A 232 24.26 -6.75 -11.05
CA ALA A 232 24.00 -7.80 -12.03
C ALA A 232 22.49 -7.99 -12.34
N THR A 233 21.60 -7.42 -11.53
CA THR A 233 20.15 -7.45 -11.72
C THR A 233 19.58 -6.14 -12.27
N ALA A 234 20.44 -5.20 -12.68
CA ALA A 234 20.08 -3.90 -13.25
C ALA A 234 19.65 -3.98 -14.71
N ASN A 235 18.72 -4.84 -15.04
CA ASN A 235 18.28 -5.05 -16.41
C ASN A 235 16.83 -5.54 -16.46
N ALA A 236 16.27 -5.61 -17.67
CA ALA A 236 14.86 -5.93 -17.89
C ALA A 236 14.42 -7.30 -17.37
N ASP A 237 15.33 -8.24 -17.21
CA ASP A 237 15.01 -9.57 -16.70
C ASP A 237 14.57 -9.53 -15.22
N PHE A 238 14.93 -8.49 -14.48
CA PHE A 238 14.66 -8.35 -13.04
C PHE A 238 13.76 -7.15 -12.68
N HIS A 239 13.00 -6.64 -13.63
CA HIS A 239 12.03 -5.58 -13.32
C HIS A 239 10.91 -6.05 -12.38
N TRP A 240 10.61 -7.33 -12.36
CA TRP A 240 9.63 -7.95 -11.47
C TRP A 240 10.18 -9.28 -10.98
N VAL A 241 10.57 -9.28 -9.71
CA VAL A 241 11.09 -10.46 -9.03
C VAL A 241 9.97 -11.03 -8.15
N ASN A 242 9.26 -12.00 -8.71
CA ASN A 242 8.04 -12.55 -8.12
C ASN A 242 8.32 -13.44 -6.93
N ASP A 243 9.41 -14.22 -7.01
CA ASP A 243 9.81 -15.12 -5.94
C ASP A 243 11.33 -15.33 -5.92
N LEU A 244 11.86 -15.62 -4.71
CA LEU A 244 13.27 -15.89 -4.44
C LEU A 244 13.44 -17.10 -3.53
N VAL A 245 14.25 -18.05 -3.93
CA VAL A 245 14.63 -19.18 -3.07
C VAL A 245 16.13 -19.40 -3.06
N ILE A 246 16.68 -19.76 -1.87
CA ILE A 246 18.09 -20.06 -1.66
C ILE A 246 18.24 -21.55 -1.42
N SER A 247 19.20 -22.20 -2.07
CA SER A 247 19.52 -23.60 -1.80
C SER A 247 20.07 -23.78 -0.39
N PRO A 248 19.46 -24.62 0.45
CA PRO A 248 20.00 -24.88 1.79
C PRO A 248 21.30 -25.68 1.76
N ARG A 249 21.68 -26.26 0.63
CA ARG A 249 22.92 -27.02 0.42
C ARG A 249 24.09 -26.17 -0.07
N ASP A 250 23.76 -25.07 -0.74
CA ASP A 250 24.75 -24.15 -1.31
C ASP A 250 24.15 -22.74 -1.29
N PRO A 251 24.38 -21.95 -0.24
CA PRO A 251 23.76 -20.63 -0.08
C PRO A 251 24.25 -19.61 -1.15
N ASN A 252 25.27 -19.93 -1.93
CA ASN A 252 25.63 -19.12 -3.10
C ASN A 252 24.69 -19.36 -4.28
N ARG A 253 23.87 -20.42 -4.23
CA ARG A 253 22.91 -20.77 -5.26
C ARG A 253 21.54 -20.20 -4.94
N ILE A 254 21.13 -19.21 -5.76
CA ILE A 254 19.90 -18.45 -5.60
C ILE A 254 19.10 -18.56 -6.89
N TYR A 255 17.82 -18.80 -6.75
CA TYR A 255 16.87 -18.81 -7.86
C TYR A 255 15.93 -17.62 -7.72
N ALA A 256 15.63 -16.96 -8.85
CA ALA A 256 14.67 -15.87 -8.94
C ALA A 256 13.63 -16.20 -10.01
N ALA A 257 12.36 -16.27 -9.64
CA ALA A 257 11.25 -16.27 -10.57
C ALA A 257 10.95 -14.83 -11.00
N THR A 258 10.92 -14.59 -12.29
CA THR A 258 10.68 -13.28 -12.88
C THR A 258 9.72 -13.39 -14.06
N ARG A 259 9.22 -12.26 -14.57
CA ARG A 259 8.39 -12.25 -15.78
C ARG A 259 9.14 -12.71 -17.06
N THR A 260 10.44 -12.90 -17.00
CA THR A 260 11.23 -13.43 -18.13
C THR A 260 11.66 -14.89 -17.94
N GLY A 261 11.24 -15.52 -16.82
CA GLY A 261 11.54 -16.91 -16.53
C GLY A 261 12.23 -17.11 -15.18
N VAL A 262 12.95 -18.21 -15.02
CA VAL A 262 13.78 -18.46 -13.83
C VAL A 262 15.21 -18.05 -14.10
N HIS A 263 15.80 -17.29 -13.20
CA HIS A 263 17.20 -16.90 -13.22
C HIS A 263 17.96 -17.58 -12.08
N LEU A 264 19.20 -17.96 -12.34
CA LEU A 264 20.10 -18.64 -11.40
C LEU A 264 21.36 -17.82 -11.17
N SER A 265 21.69 -17.59 -9.92
CA SER A 265 23.03 -17.22 -9.46
C SER A 265 23.70 -18.41 -8.77
N GLU A 266 24.98 -18.62 -8.99
CA GLU A 266 25.83 -19.62 -8.33
C GLU A 266 26.98 -18.98 -7.54
N ASN A 267 26.90 -17.66 -7.29
CA ASN A 267 27.93 -16.89 -6.59
C ASN A 267 27.35 -15.82 -5.66
N GLY A 268 26.22 -16.12 -5.01
CA GLY A 268 25.60 -15.24 -4.01
C GLY A 268 25.04 -13.94 -4.58
N GLY A 269 24.58 -13.97 -5.84
CA GLY A 269 23.99 -12.83 -6.52
C GLY A 269 24.96 -11.97 -7.34
N GLY A 270 26.25 -12.34 -7.37
CA GLY A 270 27.29 -11.57 -8.10
C GLY A 270 27.12 -11.63 -9.62
N SER A 271 26.51 -12.69 -10.14
CA SER A 271 26.11 -12.81 -11.55
C SER A 271 24.91 -13.72 -11.69
N TRP A 272 24.14 -13.53 -12.76
CA TRP A 272 22.92 -14.26 -13.04
C TRP A 272 22.88 -14.74 -14.48
N ARG A 273 22.23 -15.87 -14.71
CA ARG A 273 21.91 -16.37 -16.05
C ARG A 273 20.48 -16.82 -16.11
N ARG A 274 19.81 -16.62 -17.25
CA ARG A 274 18.50 -17.21 -17.49
C ARG A 274 18.64 -18.72 -17.47
N PHE A 275 17.89 -19.37 -16.60
CA PHE A 275 18.00 -20.77 -16.30
C PHE A 275 16.83 -21.59 -16.87
N LEU A 276 15.65 -20.96 -16.92
CA LEU A 276 14.46 -21.43 -17.63
C LEU A 276 13.85 -20.28 -18.38
N ASP A 277 13.60 -20.48 -19.67
CA ASP A 277 12.74 -19.64 -20.48
C ASP A 277 11.44 -20.41 -20.74
N PRO A 278 10.31 -20.04 -20.11
CA PRO A 278 9.06 -20.77 -20.27
C PRO A 278 8.33 -20.45 -21.59
N GLY A 279 8.74 -19.39 -22.30
CA GLY A 279 8.10 -18.95 -23.54
C GLY A 279 6.72 -18.32 -23.36
N VAL A 280 6.32 -17.95 -22.14
CA VAL A 280 5.05 -17.28 -21.81
C VAL A 280 5.29 -15.86 -21.33
N THR A 281 4.35 -14.95 -21.61
CA THR A 281 4.50 -13.51 -21.30
C THR A 281 4.46 -13.19 -19.81
N GLY A 282 3.76 -13.99 -19.03
CA GLY A 282 3.70 -13.89 -17.55
C GLY A 282 4.98 -14.32 -16.84
N GLY A 283 5.89 -15.04 -17.56
CA GLY A 283 7.09 -15.61 -16.97
C GLY A 283 6.78 -16.62 -15.86
N CYS A 284 7.64 -16.66 -14.83
CA CYS A 284 7.46 -17.55 -13.68
C CYS A 284 7.09 -16.76 -12.43
N LEU A 285 6.19 -17.32 -11.61
CA LEU A 285 5.60 -16.63 -10.47
C LEU A 285 5.96 -17.26 -9.13
N ASP A 286 6.28 -18.55 -9.13
CA ASP A 286 6.47 -19.31 -7.90
C ASP A 286 7.60 -20.31 -8.04
N LEU A 287 8.36 -20.51 -6.99
CA LEU A 287 9.48 -21.42 -6.86
C LEU A 287 9.37 -22.23 -5.59
N THR A 288 9.63 -23.52 -5.66
CA THR A 288 9.81 -24.33 -4.45
C THR A 288 10.94 -25.34 -4.59
N LEU A 289 11.54 -25.72 -3.47
CA LEU A 289 12.65 -26.66 -3.44
C LEU A 289 12.25 -27.95 -2.73
N ARG A 290 12.59 -29.06 -3.35
CA ARG A 290 12.63 -30.35 -2.70
C ARG A 290 14.08 -30.69 -2.31
N THR A 291 14.31 -30.91 -1.01
CA THR A 291 15.65 -31.00 -0.42
C THR A 291 15.93 -32.30 0.35
N ASP A 292 14.99 -33.24 0.39
CA ASP A 292 15.13 -34.54 1.06
C ASP A 292 16.11 -35.51 0.38
N LEU A 293 16.47 -35.25 -0.85
CA LEU A 293 17.38 -36.04 -1.66
C LEU A 293 18.82 -35.50 -1.59
N ASN A 294 19.81 -36.23 -2.11
CA ASN A 294 21.22 -35.82 -2.10
C ASN A 294 21.52 -34.54 -2.89
N VAL A 295 20.60 -34.09 -3.72
CA VAL A 295 20.69 -32.87 -4.52
C VAL A 295 19.33 -32.18 -4.50
N ASP A 296 19.32 -30.87 -4.64
CA ASP A 296 18.09 -30.12 -4.73
C ASP A 296 17.33 -30.43 -6.01
N TRP A 297 16.03 -30.44 -5.93
CA TRP A 297 15.14 -30.36 -7.06
C TRP A 297 14.39 -29.02 -6.99
N VAL A 298 14.50 -28.26 -8.05
CA VAL A 298 13.81 -26.97 -8.19
C VAL A 298 12.53 -27.18 -8.95
N PHE A 299 11.42 -26.68 -8.43
CA PHE A 299 10.16 -26.59 -9.14
C PHE A 299 9.87 -25.10 -9.42
N ALA A 300 9.32 -24.83 -10.60
CA ALA A 300 8.90 -23.50 -11.01
C ALA A 300 7.51 -23.57 -11.64
N SER A 301 6.61 -22.70 -11.24
CA SER A 301 5.33 -22.50 -11.91
C SER A 301 5.39 -21.25 -12.78
N CYS A 302 5.07 -21.41 -14.07
CA CYS A 302 5.19 -20.35 -15.08
C CYS A 302 3.90 -20.24 -15.87
N GLY A 303 3.40 -19.02 -16.05
CA GLY A 303 2.12 -18.69 -16.69
C GLY A 303 1.12 -18.11 -15.70
N THR A 304 0.39 -17.06 -16.09
CA THR A 304 -0.63 -16.37 -15.27
C THR A 304 -1.96 -16.29 -16.00
N PHE A 305 -2.03 -15.47 -17.04
CA PHE A 305 -3.19 -15.29 -17.92
C PHE A 305 -3.06 -16.09 -19.23
N GLU A 306 -2.05 -16.91 -19.31
CA GLU A 306 -1.77 -17.88 -20.37
C GLU A 306 -1.68 -19.25 -19.71
N GLN A 307 -1.68 -20.29 -20.55
CA GLN A 307 -1.56 -21.68 -20.09
C GLN A 307 -0.34 -21.86 -19.19
N ALA A 308 -0.57 -22.14 -17.92
CA ALA A 308 0.51 -22.37 -16.97
C ALA A 308 1.08 -23.79 -17.09
N THR A 309 2.35 -23.89 -16.74
CA THR A 309 3.09 -25.16 -16.71
C THR A 309 3.99 -25.19 -15.46
N VAL A 310 3.97 -26.31 -14.76
CA VAL A 310 4.93 -26.61 -13.69
C VAL A 310 6.13 -27.32 -14.31
N TYR A 311 7.29 -26.73 -14.10
CA TYR A 311 8.58 -27.28 -14.51
C TYR A 311 9.32 -27.80 -13.29
N ARG A 312 10.20 -28.80 -13.53
CA ARG A 312 11.07 -29.37 -12.52
C ARG A 312 12.49 -29.56 -13.07
N ARG A 313 13.50 -29.35 -12.23
CA ARG A 313 14.89 -29.63 -12.57
C ARG A 313 15.65 -30.22 -11.40
N LYS A 314 16.38 -31.31 -11.67
CA LYS A 314 17.37 -31.86 -10.72
C LYS A 314 18.67 -31.06 -10.83
N MET A 315 19.20 -30.60 -9.70
CA MET A 315 20.41 -29.78 -9.66
C MET A 315 21.70 -30.59 -9.74
N THR A 316 21.88 -31.24 -10.90
CA THR A 316 23.10 -31.93 -11.30
C THR A 316 23.66 -31.29 -12.57
N ARG A 317 24.92 -31.61 -12.88
CA ARG A 317 25.58 -31.08 -14.08
C ARG A 317 24.85 -31.42 -15.39
N SER A 318 24.18 -32.57 -15.43
CA SER A 318 23.43 -33.06 -16.60
C SER A 318 21.90 -32.92 -16.44
N GLY A 319 21.45 -32.26 -15.38
CA GLY A 319 19.99 -32.02 -15.18
C GLY A 319 19.47 -31.04 -16.22
N GLU A 320 18.29 -31.32 -16.74
CA GLU A 320 17.55 -30.45 -17.65
C GLU A 320 16.20 -30.10 -17.03
N TRP A 321 15.57 -29.00 -17.46
CA TRP A 321 14.22 -28.69 -17.11
C TRP A 321 13.24 -29.63 -17.81
N GLU A 322 12.30 -30.13 -17.05
CA GLU A 322 11.24 -31.02 -17.50
C GLU A 322 9.89 -30.37 -17.18
N ALA A 323 8.99 -30.25 -18.16
CA ALA A 323 7.60 -29.91 -17.91
C ALA A 323 6.91 -31.13 -17.32
N VAL A 324 6.50 -31.02 -16.05
CA VAL A 324 5.97 -32.17 -15.29
C VAL A 324 4.47 -32.15 -15.10
N PHE A 325 3.86 -30.96 -15.25
CA PHE A 325 2.43 -30.81 -15.05
C PHE A 325 1.88 -29.58 -15.75
N SER A 326 0.78 -29.75 -16.46
CA SER A 326 -0.03 -28.69 -17.06
C SER A 326 -1.40 -29.27 -17.40
N GLU A 327 -2.47 -28.58 -17.08
CA GLU A 327 -3.84 -28.95 -17.40
C GLU A 327 -4.51 -27.83 -18.22
N PRO A 328 -5.46 -28.14 -19.09
CA PRO A 328 -6.20 -27.10 -19.83
C PRO A 328 -6.85 -26.08 -18.92
N GLY A 329 -6.75 -24.80 -19.27
CA GLY A 329 -7.30 -23.70 -18.47
C GLY A 329 -6.48 -23.31 -17.24
N MET A 330 -5.33 -23.96 -17.01
CA MET A 330 -4.47 -23.68 -15.86
C MET A 330 -3.83 -22.29 -16.00
N GLY A 331 -4.11 -21.43 -15.04
CA GLY A 331 -3.54 -20.07 -14.87
C GLY A 331 -2.49 -20.00 -13.78
N ARG A 332 -2.41 -18.86 -13.07
CA ARG A 332 -1.46 -18.70 -11.93
C ARG A 332 -1.57 -19.89 -10.98
N THR A 333 -0.44 -20.50 -10.70
CA THR A 333 -0.37 -21.71 -9.90
C THR A 333 0.72 -21.57 -8.85
N THR A 334 0.40 -21.79 -7.59
CA THR A 334 1.33 -21.78 -6.46
C THR A 334 1.58 -23.21 -5.99
N LEU A 335 2.81 -23.50 -5.60
CA LEU A 335 3.29 -24.84 -5.24
C LEU A 335 3.66 -24.90 -3.76
N ALA A 336 3.35 -26.02 -3.11
CA ALA A 336 3.82 -26.30 -1.75
C ALA A 336 4.35 -27.73 -1.65
N VAL A 337 5.58 -27.89 -1.18
CA VAL A 337 6.19 -29.17 -0.85
C VAL A 337 5.95 -29.44 0.64
N ALA A 338 5.38 -30.61 0.98
CA ALA A 338 5.14 -30.97 2.38
C ALA A 338 6.47 -31.15 3.12
N PRO A 339 6.73 -30.41 4.22
CA PRO A 339 8.02 -30.49 4.92
C PRO A 339 8.30 -31.87 5.53
N SER A 340 7.28 -32.56 6.06
CA SER A 340 7.39 -33.88 6.68
C SER A 340 7.56 -35.05 5.68
N ASP A 341 7.03 -34.89 4.45
CA ASP A 341 7.20 -35.86 3.36
C ASP A 341 7.29 -35.14 2.01
N GLN A 342 8.49 -34.78 1.59
CA GLN A 342 8.74 -33.99 0.37
C GLN A 342 8.42 -34.72 -0.95
N ARG A 343 7.93 -35.96 -0.89
CA ARG A 343 7.32 -36.63 -2.05
C ARG A 343 5.91 -36.11 -2.31
N ILE A 344 5.29 -35.48 -1.31
CA ILE A 344 3.95 -34.88 -1.42
C ILE A 344 4.13 -33.41 -1.80
N ILE A 345 3.51 -33.05 -2.94
CA ILE A 345 3.55 -31.69 -3.47
C ILE A 345 2.12 -31.30 -3.86
N TYR A 346 1.70 -30.12 -3.47
CA TYR A 346 0.42 -29.53 -3.84
C TYR A 346 0.60 -28.42 -4.85
N ALA A 347 -0.45 -28.18 -5.66
CA ALA A 347 -0.55 -27.06 -6.56
C ALA A 347 -1.96 -26.46 -6.47
N LEU A 348 -2.07 -25.17 -6.17
CA LEU A 348 -3.31 -24.40 -6.19
C LEU A 348 -3.33 -23.57 -7.47
N SER A 349 -4.27 -23.84 -8.36
CA SER A 349 -4.32 -23.21 -9.67
C SER A 349 -5.55 -22.34 -9.85
N ALA A 350 -5.32 -21.11 -10.33
CA ALA A 350 -6.38 -20.25 -10.87
C ALA A 350 -6.79 -20.74 -12.27
N SER A 351 -8.02 -20.42 -12.67
CA SER A 351 -8.58 -20.76 -13.97
C SER A 351 -8.35 -19.62 -14.98
N ASN A 352 -7.99 -19.95 -16.20
CA ASN A 352 -8.01 -19.02 -17.35
C ASN A 352 -9.34 -19.11 -18.14
N ASP A 353 -10.25 -19.99 -17.73
CA ASP A 353 -11.55 -20.18 -18.35
C ASP A 353 -12.66 -19.79 -17.35
N ALA A 354 -13.77 -19.30 -17.88
CA ALA A 354 -14.92 -18.87 -17.07
C ALA A 354 -15.63 -20.03 -16.33
N GLY A 355 -15.28 -21.28 -16.63
CA GLY A 355 -15.86 -22.48 -16.01
C GLY A 355 -17.33 -22.71 -16.35
N PRO A 356 -17.96 -23.73 -15.73
CA PRO A 356 -19.31 -24.12 -16.09
C PRO A 356 -20.37 -23.05 -15.81
N ASP A 357 -20.19 -22.24 -14.78
CA ASP A 357 -21.17 -21.24 -14.34
C ASP A 357 -20.80 -19.80 -14.75
N GLY A 358 -19.70 -19.65 -15.49
CA GLY A 358 -19.28 -18.36 -16.03
C GLY A 358 -18.57 -17.43 -15.03
N HIS A 359 -18.18 -17.92 -13.83
CA HIS A 359 -17.63 -17.10 -12.75
C HIS A 359 -16.16 -17.37 -12.40
N PHE A 360 -15.56 -18.41 -13.01
CA PHE A 360 -14.27 -18.94 -12.55
C PHE A 360 -13.07 -18.40 -13.30
N GLU A 361 -13.23 -17.54 -14.32
CA GLU A 361 -12.07 -16.89 -14.92
C GLU A 361 -11.28 -16.11 -13.83
N GLN A 362 -10.03 -16.53 -13.59
CA GLN A 362 -9.16 -16.05 -12.53
C GLN A 362 -9.59 -16.42 -11.07
N ALA A 363 -10.62 -17.24 -10.88
CA ALA A 363 -10.94 -17.92 -9.62
C ALA A 363 -10.34 -19.34 -9.63
N LEU A 364 -10.84 -20.26 -8.80
CA LEU A 364 -10.32 -21.62 -8.70
C LEU A 364 -10.49 -22.40 -10.01
N LEU A 365 -9.40 -22.98 -10.52
CA LEU A 365 -9.45 -24.12 -11.44
C LEU A 365 -9.52 -25.42 -10.63
N ALA A 366 -8.48 -25.70 -9.84
CA ALA A 366 -8.42 -26.90 -9.00
C ALA A 366 -7.26 -26.81 -7.98
N VAL A 367 -7.36 -27.66 -6.97
CA VAL A 367 -6.22 -28.08 -6.13
C VAL A 367 -5.74 -29.45 -6.61
N TYR A 368 -4.45 -29.56 -6.85
CA TYR A 368 -3.81 -30.81 -7.29
C TYR A 368 -2.82 -31.30 -6.23
N ARG A 369 -2.65 -32.63 -6.17
CA ARG A 369 -1.67 -33.28 -5.29
C ARG A 369 -0.87 -34.34 -6.06
N SER A 370 0.44 -34.32 -5.88
CA SER A 370 1.34 -35.44 -6.26
C SER A 370 1.85 -36.11 -4.98
N THR A 371 1.89 -37.44 -4.92
CA THR A 371 2.53 -38.23 -3.84
C THR A 371 3.80 -38.94 -4.32
N ALA A 372 4.27 -38.58 -5.50
CA ALA A 372 5.44 -39.20 -6.13
C ALA A 372 6.54 -38.17 -6.46
N GLY A 373 6.66 -37.08 -5.68
CA GLY A 373 7.68 -36.08 -5.84
C GLY A 373 7.54 -35.24 -7.13
N GLY A 374 6.29 -34.98 -7.54
CA GLY A 374 5.98 -34.19 -8.71
C GLY A 374 6.34 -34.88 -10.04
N ASN A 375 6.43 -36.20 -10.10
CA ASN A 375 6.71 -36.91 -11.35
C ASN A 375 5.61 -36.68 -12.39
N PRO A 376 5.92 -36.64 -13.69
CA PRO A 376 4.91 -36.58 -14.76
C PRO A 376 3.85 -37.67 -14.56
N GLY A 377 2.55 -37.33 -14.73
CA GLY A 377 1.43 -38.23 -14.56
C GLY A 377 1.09 -38.62 -13.13
N SER A 378 1.78 -38.06 -12.12
CA SER A 378 1.48 -38.35 -10.70
C SER A 378 0.51 -37.37 -10.05
N TRP A 379 0.14 -36.31 -10.70
CA TRP A 379 -0.75 -35.29 -10.20
C TRP A 379 -2.22 -35.74 -10.24
N ARG A 380 -2.95 -35.46 -9.22
CA ARG A 380 -4.38 -35.82 -9.09
C ARG A 380 -5.14 -34.61 -8.58
N VAL A 381 -6.28 -34.34 -9.18
CA VAL A 381 -7.26 -33.37 -8.68
C VAL A 381 -7.74 -33.78 -7.31
N ARG A 382 -7.84 -32.84 -6.40
CA ARG A 382 -8.43 -32.99 -5.06
C ARG A 382 -9.81 -32.37 -5.02
N VAL A 383 -9.93 -31.11 -5.38
CA VAL A 383 -11.16 -30.37 -5.64
C VAL A 383 -10.97 -29.54 -6.91
N ASP A 384 -12.05 -29.22 -7.59
CA ASP A 384 -12.06 -28.31 -8.74
C ASP A 384 -13.31 -27.40 -8.73
N ASN A 385 -13.42 -26.53 -9.72
CA ASN A 385 -14.52 -25.57 -9.83
C ASN A 385 -15.87 -26.19 -10.22
N THR A 386 -15.97 -27.53 -10.29
CA THR A 386 -17.21 -28.30 -10.49
C THR A 386 -17.63 -29.07 -9.24
N ASP A 387 -16.90 -28.88 -8.12
CA ASP A 387 -17.18 -29.58 -6.87
C ASP A 387 -18.61 -29.25 -6.38
N PRO A 388 -19.41 -30.27 -5.95
CA PRO A 388 -20.76 -30.05 -5.50
C PRO A 388 -20.86 -29.26 -4.18
N GLU A 389 -19.82 -29.29 -3.33
CA GLU A 389 -19.78 -28.44 -2.14
C GLU A 389 -19.24 -27.05 -2.54
N LYS A 390 -20.12 -26.05 -2.53
CA LYS A 390 -19.80 -24.68 -2.95
C LYS A 390 -18.58 -24.13 -2.23
N LEU A 391 -18.40 -24.39 -0.93
CA LEU A 391 -17.26 -23.89 -0.16
C LEU A 391 -15.93 -24.30 -0.77
N ASN A 392 -15.84 -25.53 -1.32
CA ASN A 392 -14.63 -26.01 -1.99
C ASN A 392 -14.26 -25.21 -3.25
N THR A 393 -15.23 -24.54 -3.88
CA THR A 393 -15.01 -23.75 -5.09
C THR A 393 -14.60 -22.30 -4.82
N LEU A 394 -14.67 -21.84 -3.55
CA LEU A 394 -14.47 -20.43 -3.17
C LEU A 394 -13.03 -20.07 -2.80
N LEU A 395 -12.06 -20.99 -2.92
CA LEU A 395 -10.68 -20.80 -2.40
C LEU A 395 -9.96 -19.58 -2.97
N LEU A 396 -10.26 -19.19 -4.22
CA LEU A 396 -9.61 -18.08 -4.93
C LEU A 396 -10.59 -17.01 -5.39
N THR A 397 -11.65 -16.81 -4.64
CA THR A 397 -12.63 -15.71 -4.84
C THR A 397 -13.00 -15.09 -3.51
N ASN A 398 -13.80 -14.02 -3.51
CA ASN A 398 -14.34 -13.45 -2.28
C ASN A 398 -15.53 -14.31 -1.79
N PRO A 399 -15.41 -15.08 -0.68
CA PRO A 399 -16.46 -15.96 -0.22
C PRO A 399 -17.73 -15.21 0.18
N ALA A 400 -17.59 -14.07 0.87
CA ALA A 400 -18.72 -13.26 1.32
C ALA A 400 -19.51 -12.70 0.14
N GLY A 401 -18.84 -12.16 -0.88
CA GLY A 401 -19.47 -11.69 -2.10
C GLY A 401 -20.17 -12.81 -2.87
N ALA A 402 -19.47 -13.92 -3.08
CA ALA A 402 -20.01 -15.08 -3.80
C ALA A 402 -21.20 -15.75 -3.09
N SER A 403 -21.41 -15.49 -1.81
CA SER A 403 -22.51 -16.05 -1.00
C SER A 403 -23.47 -14.99 -0.45
N TYR A 404 -23.41 -13.76 -0.95
CA TYR A 404 -24.12 -12.61 -0.40
C TYR A 404 -25.65 -12.81 -0.31
N ALA A 405 -26.26 -13.30 -1.39
CA ALA A 405 -27.69 -13.66 -1.41
C ALA A 405 -27.97 -14.92 -0.61
N ASP A 406 -27.06 -15.89 -0.60
CA ASP A 406 -27.22 -17.13 0.15
C ASP A 406 -27.21 -16.88 1.67
N CYS A 407 -26.57 -15.80 2.10
CA CYS A 407 -26.54 -15.35 3.49
C CYS A 407 -27.69 -14.39 3.87
N ASP A 408 -28.66 -14.17 3.01
CA ASP A 408 -29.74 -13.18 3.20
C ASP A 408 -29.22 -11.73 3.43
N TRP A 409 -28.02 -11.40 2.91
CA TRP A 409 -27.42 -10.07 3.05
C TRP A 409 -27.87 -9.11 1.95
N GLY A 410 -28.29 -9.63 0.78
CA GLY A 410 -28.82 -8.88 -0.35
C GLY A 410 -29.49 -9.78 -1.39
N GLU A 411 -29.77 -9.20 -2.57
CA GLU A 411 -30.58 -9.89 -3.59
C GLU A 411 -29.74 -10.78 -4.52
N GLN A 412 -28.45 -10.50 -4.67
CA GLN A 412 -27.59 -11.19 -5.65
C GLN A 412 -26.21 -11.49 -5.08
N ASN A 413 -25.64 -12.63 -5.49
CA ASN A 413 -24.24 -12.95 -5.25
C ASN A 413 -23.34 -12.14 -6.20
N SER A 414 -22.19 -11.70 -5.70
CA SER A 414 -21.15 -11.00 -6.46
C SER A 414 -19.88 -11.84 -6.45
N TRP A 415 -19.49 -12.35 -7.62
CA TRP A 415 -18.26 -13.13 -7.77
C TRP A 415 -17.09 -12.20 -8.08
N THR A 416 -16.09 -12.23 -7.24
CA THR A 416 -14.84 -11.47 -7.40
C THR A 416 -13.68 -12.45 -7.47
N PRO A 417 -13.24 -12.84 -8.69
CA PRO A 417 -12.13 -13.78 -8.86
C PRO A 417 -10.80 -13.09 -8.54
N MET A 418 -10.04 -13.67 -7.61
CA MET A 418 -8.79 -13.08 -7.08
C MET A 418 -7.56 -13.98 -7.24
N GLY A 419 -7.68 -15.16 -7.87
CA GLY A 419 -6.58 -16.12 -7.97
C GLY A 419 -5.36 -15.66 -8.78
N TRP A 420 -5.50 -14.62 -9.58
CA TRP A 420 -4.40 -13.94 -10.25
C TRP A 420 -3.60 -13.05 -9.29
N TYR A 421 -4.25 -12.51 -8.26
CA TYR A 421 -3.72 -11.56 -7.29
C TYR A 421 -3.35 -12.23 -5.96
N CYS A 422 -4.30 -12.97 -5.37
CA CYS A 422 -4.17 -13.71 -4.11
C CYS A 422 -4.21 -15.22 -4.39
N ASN A 423 -3.10 -15.89 -4.25
CA ASN A 423 -3.01 -17.33 -4.50
C ASN A 423 -1.84 -17.89 -3.69
N VAL A 424 -2.16 -18.50 -2.57
CA VAL A 424 -1.18 -19.05 -1.62
C VAL A 424 -1.62 -20.45 -1.21
N ILE A 425 -0.68 -21.38 -1.14
CA ILE A 425 -0.86 -22.71 -0.57
C ILE A 425 0.33 -23.04 0.33
N ALA A 426 0.07 -23.62 1.51
CA ALA A 426 1.08 -24.07 2.44
C ALA A 426 0.67 -25.40 3.07
N VAL A 427 1.65 -26.24 3.40
CA VAL A 427 1.42 -27.54 4.04
C VAL A 427 1.95 -27.50 5.47
N ASP A 428 1.17 -28.04 6.40
CA ASP A 428 1.56 -28.19 7.78
C ASP A 428 2.93 -28.92 7.88
N PRO A 429 3.87 -28.39 8.68
CA PRO A 429 5.20 -28.97 8.79
C PRO A 429 5.24 -30.42 9.30
N VAL A 430 4.21 -30.85 10.03
CA VAL A 430 4.16 -32.16 10.70
C VAL A 430 3.27 -33.14 9.96
N ASP A 431 2.09 -32.68 9.50
CA ASP A 431 1.09 -33.50 8.83
C ASP A 431 0.94 -33.10 7.34
N PRO A 432 1.37 -33.96 6.39
CA PRO A 432 1.30 -33.64 4.98
C PRO A 432 -0.14 -33.66 4.40
N ASP A 433 -1.14 -34.07 5.17
CA ASP A 433 -2.54 -34.05 4.81
C ASP A 433 -3.29 -32.81 5.33
N VAL A 434 -2.65 -32.02 6.22
CA VAL A 434 -3.14 -30.70 6.66
C VAL A 434 -2.59 -29.63 5.73
N VAL A 435 -3.49 -28.96 4.98
CA VAL A 435 -3.15 -28.01 3.93
C VAL A 435 -3.93 -26.73 4.14
N TRP A 436 -3.25 -25.61 3.99
CA TRP A 436 -3.84 -24.27 3.98
C TRP A 436 -3.82 -23.70 2.57
N ALA A 437 -4.94 -23.15 2.15
CA ALA A 437 -5.07 -22.38 0.91
C ALA A 437 -5.61 -21.00 1.24
N ALA A 438 -5.18 -19.99 0.50
CA ALA A 438 -5.60 -18.65 0.74
C ALA A 438 -5.75 -17.85 -0.56
N GLY A 439 -6.88 -17.22 -0.67
CA GLY A 439 -7.24 -16.17 -1.61
C GLY A 439 -7.59 -14.91 -0.83
N VAL A 440 -8.85 -14.49 -0.87
CA VAL A 440 -9.36 -13.39 -0.03
C VAL A 440 -9.34 -13.80 1.46
N ASP A 441 -9.82 -14.99 1.76
CA ASP A 441 -9.80 -15.59 3.10
C ASP A 441 -8.88 -16.82 3.19
N LEU A 442 -8.64 -17.29 4.42
CA LEU A 442 -7.90 -18.51 4.72
C LEU A 442 -8.83 -19.71 4.79
N PHE A 443 -8.43 -20.78 4.12
CA PHE A 443 -9.08 -22.08 4.14
C PHE A 443 -8.13 -23.16 4.63
N ARG A 444 -8.67 -24.22 5.29
CA ARG A 444 -7.90 -25.37 5.72
C ARG A 444 -8.57 -26.68 5.28
N SER A 445 -7.76 -27.60 4.81
CA SER A 445 -8.11 -29.00 4.59
C SER A 445 -7.38 -29.87 5.60
N ASP A 446 -8.02 -30.91 6.14
CA ASP A 446 -7.42 -31.90 7.04
C ASP A 446 -7.39 -33.31 6.39
N ASP A 447 -7.62 -33.40 5.07
CA ASP A 447 -7.73 -34.66 4.33
C ASP A 447 -6.97 -34.68 3.01
N GLY A 448 -5.90 -33.85 2.95
CA GLY A 448 -5.03 -33.74 1.78
C GLY A 448 -5.69 -33.01 0.61
N GLY A 449 -6.53 -32.02 0.90
CA GLY A 449 -7.15 -31.13 -0.08
C GLY A 449 -8.47 -31.64 -0.65
N GLN A 450 -9.09 -32.69 -0.11
CA GLN A 450 -10.35 -33.25 -0.64
C GLN A 450 -11.59 -32.48 -0.16
N SER A 451 -11.50 -31.87 1.03
CA SER A 451 -12.54 -30.99 1.55
C SER A 451 -11.89 -29.81 2.27
N TRP A 452 -12.55 -28.68 2.21
CA TRP A 452 -12.05 -27.43 2.77
C TRP A 452 -13.02 -26.83 3.77
N GLY A 453 -12.49 -26.13 4.74
CA GLY A 453 -13.26 -25.33 5.69
C GLY A 453 -12.74 -23.91 5.75
N LEU A 454 -13.64 -22.94 5.99
CA LEU A 454 -13.32 -21.54 6.13
C LEU A 454 -12.74 -21.24 7.51
N ALA A 455 -11.53 -20.69 7.56
CA ALA A 455 -10.81 -20.44 8.79
C ALA A 455 -10.82 -18.98 9.20
N SER A 456 -10.82 -18.03 8.25
CA SER A 456 -10.90 -16.59 8.51
C SER A 456 -12.11 -15.94 7.84
N TYR A 457 -12.42 -14.72 8.29
CA TYR A 457 -13.55 -13.95 7.82
C TYR A 457 -13.17 -12.47 7.73
N TRP A 458 -12.80 -11.99 6.56
CA TRP A 458 -12.38 -10.61 6.34
C TRP A 458 -13.47 -9.57 6.71
N TRP A 459 -14.75 -9.94 6.50
CA TRP A 459 -15.90 -9.08 6.79
C TRP A 459 -16.23 -8.97 8.29
N ALA A 460 -15.65 -9.84 9.13
CA ALA A 460 -15.94 -9.91 10.56
C ALA A 460 -15.01 -9.02 11.41
N ARG A 461 -14.48 -7.95 10.83
CA ARG A 461 -13.67 -6.96 11.57
C ARG A 461 -14.41 -6.51 12.83
N ASP A 462 -13.73 -6.52 13.97
CA ASP A 462 -14.25 -6.15 15.30
C ASP A 462 -15.42 -7.00 15.84
N LEU A 463 -15.77 -8.12 15.16
CA LEU A 463 -16.88 -8.98 15.56
C LEU A 463 -16.43 -10.28 16.22
N GLY A 464 -15.25 -10.77 15.92
CA GLY A 464 -14.75 -12.02 16.46
C GLY A 464 -13.27 -12.26 16.19
N PRO A 465 -12.68 -13.25 16.89
CA PRO A 465 -11.25 -13.53 16.82
C PRO A 465 -10.80 -14.18 15.49
N SER A 466 -11.74 -14.64 14.66
CA SER A 466 -11.45 -15.23 13.36
C SER A 466 -11.31 -14.20 12.22
N PHE A 467 -11.25 -12.92 12.55
CA PHE A 467 -10.96 -11.87 11.58
C PHE A 467 -9.49 -11.94 11.13
N VAL A 468 -9.30 -11.96 9.80
CA VAL A 468 -8.03 -11.65 9.13
C VAL A 468 -8.39 -10.69 8.00
N HIS A 469 -7.55 -9.70 7.74
CA HIS A 469 -7.76 -8.80 6.61
C HIS A 469 -7.76 -9.60 5.29
N ALA A 470 -8.54 -9.13 4.31
CA ALA A 470 -8.61 -9.72 2.97
C ALA A 470 -7.23 -9.81 2.29
N ASP A 471 -7.18 -10.61 1.23
CA ASP A 471 -6.07 -10.70 0.28
C ASP A 471 -4.78 -11.24 0.87
N GLN A 472 -4.74 -12.57 0.93
CA GLN A 472 -3.62 -13.30 1.51
C GLN A 472 -2.46 -13.45 0.52
N HIS A 473 -1.23 -13.21 0.99
CA HIS A 473 -0.02 -13.25 0.14
C HIS A 473 1.05 -14.22 0.60
N ALA A 474 1.09 -14.54 1.89
CA ALA A 474 2.00 -15.53 2.45
C ALA A 474 1.39 -16.23 3.65
N ILE A 475 1.67 -17.52 3.77
CA ILE A 475 1.41 -18.33 4.97
C ILE A 475 2.75 -18.89 5.42
N VAL A 476 3.15 -18.61 6.66
CA VAL A 476 4.46 -18.99 7.20
C VAL A 476 4.27 -19.66 8.56
N PHE A 477 4.78 -20.88 8.70
CA PHE A 477 4.81 -21.58 9.99
C PHE A 477 6.05 -21.17 10.79
N HIS A 478 5.91 -21.16 12.10
CA HIS A 478 7.02 -20.91 13.01
C HIS A 478 8.12 -21.97 12.78
N PRO A 479 9.43 -21.61 12.79
CA PRO A 479 10.52 -22.57 12.55
C PRO A 479 10.51 -23.78 13.47
N ASP A 480 10.07 -23.62 14.73
CA ASP A 480 9.94 -24.67 15.72
C ASP A 480 8.52 -25.26 15.81
N TYR A 481 7.71 -25.09 14.76
CA TYR A 481 6.35 -25.65 14.72
C TYR A 481 6.39 -27.18 14.84
N ASP A 482 5.72 -27.73 15.87
CA ASP A 482 5.66 -29.16 16.14
C ASP A 482 4.22 -29.73 16.18
N GLY A 483 3.22 -28.88 15.95
CA GLY A 483 1.80 -29.21 15.97
C GLY A 483 1.22 -29.48 17.36
N VAL A 484 2.00 -29.35 18.43
CA VAL A 484 1.61 -29.66 19.82
C VAL A 484 1.97 -28.56 20.80
N SER A 485 3.26 -28.25 20.94
CA SER A 485 3.77 -27.28 21.92
C SER A 485 4.02 -25.91 21.26
N ASN A 486 4.32 -25.91 20.00
CA ASN A 486 4.39 -24.70 19.17
C ASN A 486 3.52 -24.93 17.93
N THR A 487 2.44 -24.18 17.86
CA THR A 487 1.46 -24.25 16.78
C THR A 487 1.32 -22.92 16.02
N SER A 488 2.27 -22.00 16.20
CA SER A 488 2.18 -20.65 15.62
C SER A 488 2.31 -20.69 14.11
N MET A 489 1.36 -20.03 13.46
CA MET A 489 1.32 -19.78 12.01
C MET A 489 1.01 -18.29 11.76
N PHE A 490 1.60 -17.75 10.71
CA PHE A 490 1.47 -16.35 10.34
C PHE A 490 0.87 -16.22 8.94
N SER A 491 0.04 -15.19 8.73
CA SER A 491 -0.42 -14.76 7.41
C SER A 491 0.00 -13.32 7.16
N ALA A 492 0.47 -13.04 5.94
CA ALA A 492 0.73 -11.69 5.44
C ALA A 492 -0.33 -11.32 4.41
N THR A 493 -0.92 -10.12 4.55
CA THR A 493 -2.13 -9.69 3.84
C THR A 493 -2.02 -8.23 3.40
N ASP A 494 -3.04 -7.71 2.69
CA ASP A 494 -3.14 -6.27 2.38
C ASP A 494 -3.47 -5.40 3.61
N GLY A 495 -3.77 -6.01 4.76
CA GLY A 495 -3.92 -5.36 6.06
C GLY A 495 -2.78 -5.61 7.05
N GLY A 496 -1.63 -6.14 6.60
CA GLY A 496 -0.47 -6.38 7.45
C GLY A 496 -0.21 -7.85 7.78
N VAL A 497 0.23 -8.14 9.01
CA VAL A 497 0.61 -9.47 9.47
C VAL A 497 -0.33 -9.92 10.58
N PHE A 498 -0.77 -11.19 10.51
CA PHE A 498 -1.62 -11.84 11.50
C PHE A 498 -0.99 -13.14 11.97
N ARG A 499 -1.21 -13.52 13.23
CA ARG A 499 -0.74 -14.76 13.83
C ARG A 499 -1.91 -15.57 14.40
N THR A 500 -1.87 -16.88 14.23
CA THR A 500 -2.68 -17.81 15.01
C THR A 500 -1.78 -18.78 15.77
N ASP A 501 -2.19 -19.09 17.01
CA ASP A 501 -1.55 -20.11 17.85
C ASP A 501 -2.45 -21.34 18.02
N ASN A 502 -3.60 -21.38 17.33
CA ASN A 502 -4.52 -22.52 17.35
C ASN A 502 -5.00 -22.93 15.93
N PRO A 503 -4.09 -23.09 14.95
CA PRO A 503 -4.45 -23.37 13.56
C PRO A 503 -5.25 -24.69 13.39
N GLY A 504 -5.15 -25.61 14.35
CA GLY A 504 -5.91 -26.88 14.39
C GLY A 504 -7.32 -26.78 14.98
N ALA A 505 -7.79 -25.60 15.37
CA ALA A 505 -9.14 -25.42 15.93
C ALA A 505 -10.24 -25.75 14.91
N SER A 506 -11.49 -25.89 15.37
CA SER A 506 -12.62 -26.24 14.52
C SER A 506 -12.94 -25.13 13.51
N ILE A 507 -13.35 -25.53 12.32
CA ILE A 507 -13.73 -24.65 11.20
C ILE A 507 -15.03 -25.13 10.57
N GLY A 508 -15.80 -24.20 9.99
CA GLY A 508 -17.00 -24.55 9.23
C GLY A 508 -16.63 -25.16 7.88
N ARG A 509 -17.30 -26.27 7.50
CA ARG A 509 -16.95 -27.08 6.31
C ARG A 509 -18.05 -27.19 5.27
N ASP A 510 -19.02 -26.30 5.31
CA ASP A 510 -20.09 -26.21 4.31
C ASP A 510 -20.30 -24.73 3.91
N ALA A 511 -21.02 -24.48 2.84
CA ALA A 511 -21.25 -23.13 2.31
C ALA A 511 -21.89 -22.19 3.34
N ALA A 512 -22.69 -22.70 4.30
CA ALA A 512 -23.28 -21.86 5.34
C ALA A 512 -22.24 -21.29 6.33
N ALA A 513 -21.03 -21.83 6.35
CA ALA A 513 -19.94 -21.27 7.14
C ALA A 513 -19.60 -19.84 6.72
N VAL A 514 -19.75 -19.47 5.46
CA VAL A 514 -19.48 -18.11 4.97
C VAL A 514 -20.34 -17.06 5.69
N CYS A 515 -21.56 -17.45 6.08
CA CYS A 515 -22.53 -16.55 6.70
C CYS A 515 -22.37 -16.38 8.23
N ASP A 516 -21.53 -17.20 8.87
CA ASP A 516 -21.46 -17.29 10.32
C ASP A 516 -20.01 -17.52 10.80
N PHE A 517 -19.33 -16.43 11.16
CA PHE A 517 -17.95 -16.48 11.66
C PHE A 517 -17.81 -17.29 12.96
N ALA A 518 -18.88 -17.53 13.71
CA ALA A 518 -18.81 -18.35 14.93
C ALA A 518 -18.60 -19.85 14.64
N ARG A 519 -18.66 -20.26 13.37
CA ARG A 519 -18.32 -21.62 12.93
C ARG A 519 -16.83 -21.90 12.84
N SER A 520 -15.99 -20.86 12.87
CA SER A 520 -14.55 -20.99 13.07
C SER A 520 -14.19 -20.67 14.52
N SER A 521 -13.32 -21.48 15.10
CA SER A 521 -12.70 -21.24 16.42
C SER A 521 -11.21 -20.99 16.28
N VAL A 522 -10.73 -20.74 15.06
CA VAL A 522 -9.35 -20.27 14.82
C VAL A 522 -9.27 -18.81 15.24
N ASP A 523 -8.37 -18.50 16.16
CA ASP A 523 -8.16 -17.14 16.66
C ASP A 523 -6.95 -16.52 15.95
N PHE A 524 -7.13 -15.32 15.42
CA PHE A 524 -6.04 -14.56 14.81
C PHE A 524 -5.78 -13.27 15.59
N THR A 525 -4.50 -13.00 15.82
CA THR A 525 -4.02 -11.78 16.46
C THR A 525 -3.30 -10.93 15.41
N PRO A 526 -3.73 -9.67 15.18
CA PRO A 526 -2.97 -8.77 14.32
C PRO A 526 -1.64 -8.42 15.00
N LEU A 527 -0.56 -8.46 14.23
CA LEU A 527 0.78 -8.06 14.67
C LEU A 527 1.16 -6.66 14.14
N ASN A 528 0.15 -5.83 13.91
CA ASN A 528 0.33 -4.48 13.41
C ASN A 528 0.54 -3.51 14.57
N HIS A 529 1.74 -3.47 15.14
CA HIS A 529 2.15 -2.53 16.19
C HIS A 529 3.36 -1.74 15.71
N ASN A 530 3.19 -0.43 15.59
CA ASN A 530 4.18 0.44 14.95
C ASN A 530 4.56 -0.02 13.52
N PHE A 531 3.63 -0.73 12.85
CA PHE A 531 3.83 -1.27 11.50
C PHE A 531 3.25 -0.33 10.44
N GLY A 532 3.88 0.84 10.28
CA GLY A 532 3.37 1.95 9.49
C GLY A 532 3.57 1.81 7.99
N ILE A 533 3.01 0.77 7.36
CA ILE A 533 3.09 0.54 5.91
C ILE A 533 1.80 0.89 5.17
N THR A 534 0.85 1.52 5.82
CA THR A 534 -0.43 1.94 5.25
C THR A 534 -0.24 2.86 4.05
N GLN A 535 -1.07 2.69 3.02
CA GLN A 535 -0.97 3.33 1.72
C GLN A 535 -2.05 4.42 1.57
N PHE A 536 -1.77 5.65 1.99
CA PHE A 536 -2.69 6.78 1.83
C PHE A 536 -2.75 7.26 0.37
N TYR A 537 -3.95 7.61 -0.07
CA TYR A 537 -4.21 8.38 -1.28
C TYR A 537 -4.38 9.87 -0.99
N HIS A 538 -5.04 10.20 0.12
CA HIS A 538 -5.35 11.57 0.51
C HIS A 538 -5.51 11.68 2.03
N GLY A 539 -5.44 12.92 2.58
CA GLY A 539 -5.74 13.15 3.97
C GLY A 539 -5.89 14.62 4.33
N ALA A 540 -6.51 14.88 5.46
CA ALA A 540 -6.77 16.21 5.97
C ALA A 540 -6.62 16.28 7.49
N PRO A 541 -5.94 17.33 8.03
CA PRO A 541 -6.01 17.65 9.45
C PRO A 541 -7.35 18.29 9.81
N TYR A 542 -7.80 18.09 11.04
CA TYR A 542 -8.92 18.84 11.59
C TYR A 542 -8.48 20.24 12.01
N PRO A 543 -9.28 21.27 11.73
CA PRO A 543 -8.94 22.65 12.08
C PRO A 543 -8.75 22.84 13.59
N GLY A 544 -7.64 23.49 13.99
CA GLY A 544 -7.32 23.81 15.37
C GLY A 544 -7.38 22.58 16.28
N SER A 545 -6.85 21.44 15.84
CA SER A 545 -6.95 20.18 16.52
C SER A 545 -5.81 19.24 16.16
N GLU A 546 -5.45 18.35 17.06
CA GLU A 546 -4.48 17.29 16.84
C GLU A 546 -5.12 16.02 16.23
N ARG A 547 -6.25 16.16 15.56
CA ARG A 547 -6.94 15.08 14.83
C ARG A 547 -6.67 15.17 13.34
N TYR A 548 -6.70 14.06 12.66
CA TYR A 548 -6.51 13.93 11.21
C TYR A 548 -7.27 12.72 10.66
N ILE A 549 -7.67 12.80 9.40
CA ILE A 549 -8.40 11.75 8.69
C ILE A 549 -7.77 11.53 7.32
N GLY A 550 -7.80 10.31 6.80
CA GLY A 550 -7.29 10.02 5.46
C GLY A 550 -7.86 8.75 4.88
N GLY A 551 -7.95 8.72 3.55
CA GLY A 551 -8.35 7.56 2.79
C GLY A 551 -7.15 6.74 2.34
N THR A 552 -7.28 5.41 2.40
CA THR A 552 -6.18 4.47 2.18
C THR A 552 -6.58 3.33 1.27
N GLN A 553 -5.62 2.81 0.53
CA GLN A 553 -5.80 1.60 -0.26
C GLN A 553 -6.08 0.41 0.67
N ASP A 554 -7.06 -0.41 0.31
CA ASP A 554 -7.48 -1.67 0.96
C ASP A 554 -7.91 -1.56 2.43
N ASN A 555 -7.63 -0.42 3.10
CA ASN A 555 -7.87 -0.21 4.54
C ASN A 555 -8.86 0.91 4.84
N GLY A 556 -9.60 1.38 3.85
CA GLY A 556 -10.70 2.31 3.99
C GLY A 556 -10.31 3.72 4.42
N THR A 557 -11.25 4.43 5.05
CA THR A 557 -11.02 5.75 5.64
C THR A 557 -10.66 5.61 7.11
N LEU A 558 -9.57 6.27 7.51
CA LEU A 558 -8.96 6.14 8.82
C LEU A 558 -8.94 7.47 9.56
N LEU A 559 -9.27 7.45 10.86
CA LEU A 559 -9.27 8.59 11.77
C LEU A 559 -8.18 8.43 12.82
N GLY A 560 -7.27 9.39 12.93
CA GLY A 560 -6.18 9.42 13.90
C GLY A 560 -6.19 10.66 14.78
N GLN A 561 -5.49 10.59 15.90
CA GLN A 561 -5.25 11.71 16.82
C GLN A 561 -3.95 11.53 17.60
N ASP A 562 -3.26 12.63 17.90
CA ASP A 562 -1.96 12.59 18.58
C ASP A 562 -2.01 11.91 19.95
N GLU A 563 -3.08 12.15 20.72
CA GLU A 563 -3.25 11.59 22.07
C GLU A 563 -3.29 10.05 22.06
N ALA A 564 -3.90 9.46 21.00
CA ALA A 564 -3.99 8.02 20.87
C ALA A 564 -2.69 7.38 20.36
N GLY A 565 -1.76 8.20 19.83
CA GLY A 565 -0.50 7.73 19.24
C GLY A 565 -0.65 7.00 17.92
N GLY A 566 0.49 6.48 17.40
CA GLY A 566 0.52 5.81 16.09
C GLY A 566 -0.32 4.54 16.00
N ASP A 567 -0.51 3.83 17.12
CA ASP A 567 -1.30 2.59 17.19
C ASP A 567 -2.76 2.81 17.61
N GLY A 568 -3.21 4.07 17.65
CA GLY A 568 -4.58 4.43 18.06
C GLY A 568 -5.50 4.89 16.94
N TRP A 569 -5.22 4.56 15.69
CA TRP A 569 -6.07 4.90 14.57
C TRP A 569 -7.33 4.03 14.51
N LEU A 570 -8.42 4.64 14.07
CA LEU A 570 -9.74 4.02 13.94
C LEU A 570 -10.09 3.86 12.46
N HIS A 571 -10.57 2.69 12.09
CA HIS A 571 -11.21 2.43 10.80
C HIS A 571 -12.66 2.93 10.88
N VAL A 572 -13.04 3.87 10.02
CA VAL A 572 -14.35 4.53 10.07
C VAL A 572 -15.23 4.30 8.84
N SER A 573 -14.65 3.86 7.72
CA SER A 573 -15.37 3.44 6.51
C SER A 573 -14.53 2.43 5.74
N GLY A 574 -15.18 1.48 5.08
CA GLY A 574 -14.53 0.40 4.31
C GLY A 574 -14.21 0.77 2.85
N GLY A 575 -13.77 -0.23 2.07
CA GLY A 575 -13.32 -0.10 0.69
C GLY A 575 -11.93 0.51 0.56
N ASP A 576 -11.59 1.02 -0.63
CA ASP A 576 -10.44 1.94 -0.80
C ASP A 576 -10.89 3.34 -0.46
N GLY A 577 -10.42 3.89 0.65
CA GLY A 577 -10.69 5.28 1.00
C GLY A 577 -9.91 6.23 0.09
N GLY A 578 -10.57 7.24 -0.43
CA GLY A 578 -9.96 8.24 -1.31
C GLY A 578 -9.84 9.63 -0.69
N TYR A 579 -10.33 10.63 -1.40
CA TYR A 579 -10.31 12.01 -0.92
C TYR A 579 -11.14 12.20 0.34
N VAL A 580 -10.69 13.08 1.21
CA VAL A 580 -11.39 13.49 2.44
C VAL A 580 -11.36 15.01 2.60
N ALA A 581 -12.39 15.59 3.22
CA ALA A 581 -12.40 17.00 3.60
C ALA A 581 -13.14 17.20 4.94
N VAL A 582 -12.66 18.14 5.74
CA VAL A 582 -13.24 18.53 7.04
C VAL A 582 -13.71 19.96 6.95
N ASP A 583 -14.97 20.23 7.30
CA ASP A 583 -15.51 21.59 7.33
C ASP A 583 -14.77 22.43 8.39
N PRO A 584 -14.04 23.51 7.98
CA PRO A 584 -13.27 24.30 8.92
C PRO A 584 -14.12 25.14 9.88
N SER A 585 -15.40 25.35 9.55
CA SER A 585 -16.33 26.10 10.39
C SER A 585 -17.15 25.23 11.33
N ASN A 586 -17.29 23.94 11.01
CA ASN A 586 -17.96 22.94 11.83
C ASN A 586 -17.35 21.55 11.60
N PRO A 587 -16.33 21.15 12.37
CA PRO A 587 -15.62 19.88 12.17
C PRO A 587 -16.44 18.60 12.39
N ASP A 588 -17.71 18.71 12.79
CA ASP A 588 -18.63 17.58 12.80
C ASP A 588 -19.01 17.15 11.37
N PHE A 589 -18.96 18.08 10.39
CA PHE A 589 -19.14 17.74 9.00
C PHE A 589 -17.81 17.30 8.36
N VAL A 590 -17.80 16.05 7.94
CA VAL A 590 -16.67 15.44 7.23
C VAL A 590 -17.20 14.77 5.97
N TYR A 591 -16.45 14.91 4.89
CA TYR A 591 -16.74 14.29 3.63
C TYR A 591 -15.62 13.34 3.27
N ALA A 592 -15.99 12.18 2.73
CA ALA A 592 -15.06 11.16 2.26
C ALA A 592 -15.59 10.53 0.98
N GLU A 593 -14.73 9.89 0.22
CA GLU A 593 -15.14 9.04 -0.88
C GLU A 593 -14.42 7.70 -0.84
N SER A 594 -15.01 6.69 -1.40
CA SER A 594 -14.34 5.47 -1.78
C SER A 594 -14.35 5.31 -3.30
N GLN A 595 -13.93 4.16 -3.79
CA GLN A 595 -13.69 3.94 -5.22
C GLN A 595 -14.77 4.51 -6.12
N ARG A 596 -14.36 5.17 -7.23
CA ARG A 596 -15.24 5.63 -8.33
C ARG A 596 -16.37 6.53 -7.88
N PHE A 597 -16.04 7.46 -6.96
CA PHE A 597 -16.96 8.46 -6.44
C PHE A 597 -18.14 7.84 -5.65
N ASN A 598 -17.90 6.83 -4.84
CA ASN A 598 -18.83 6.48 -3.78
C ASN A 598 -18.69 7.52 -2.66
N PHE A 599 -19.37 8.68 -2.83
CA PHE A 599 -19.23 9.84 -1.97
C PHE A 599 -20.06 9.70 -0.72
N MET A 600 -19.46 10.07 0.41
CA MET A 600 -20.04 9.88 1.74
C MET A 600 -19.92 11.16 2.58
N ARG A 601 -20.86 11.34 3.48
CA ARG A 601 -20.94 12.46 4.42
C ARG A 601 -21.05 11.96 5.85
N SER A 602 -20.35 12.62 6.77
CA SER A 602 -20.46 12.47 8.21
C SER A 602 -21.01 13.75 8.84
N THR A 603 -21.73 13.63 9.96
CA THR A 603 -22.23 14.72 10.79
C THR A 603 -21.83 14.55 12.28
N ASP A 604 -20.89 13.64 12.54
CA ASP A 604 -20.41 13.29 13.89
C ASP A 604 -18.88 13.32 14.02
N GLY A 605 -18.23 14.12 13.16
CA GLY A 605 -16.80 14.30 13.15
C GLY A 605 -16.04 13.12 12.55
N GLY A 606 -16.61 12.47 11.53
CA GLY A 606 -15.99 11.40 10.78
C GLY A 606 -16.01 10.04 11.47
N ARG A 607 -16.88 9.83 12.46
CA ARG A 607 -17.02 8.53 13.13
C ARG A 607 -17.93 7.58 12.39
N THR A 608 -18.99 8.13 11.77
CA THR A 608 -19.90 7.38 10.92
C THR A 608 -20.18 8.15 9.63
N PHE A 609 -20.46 7.42 8.55
CA PHE A 609 -20.68 7.99 7.23
C PHE A 609 -21.99 7.45 6.61
N GLU A 610 -22.65 8.30 5.82
CA GLU A 610 -23.78 7.94 4.98
C GLU A 610 -23.49 8.31 3.52
N VAL A 611 -23.99 7.51 2.57
CA VAL A 611 -23.84 7.79 1.13
C VAL A 611 -24.58 9.08 0.80
N ALA A 612 -23.94 9.97 0.03
CA ALA A 612 -24.42 11.32 -0.25
C ALA A 612 -24.25 11.68 -1.75
N MET A 613 -24.90 10.91 -2.64
CA MET A 613 -24.76 11.00 -4.09
C MET A 613 -26.05 11.43 -4.81
N GLU A 614 -27.06 11.90 -4.10
CA GLU A 614 -28.35 12.28 -4.72
C GLU A 614 -28.15 13.31 -5.85
N GLY A 615 -28.69 13.03 -7.03
CA GLY A 615 -28.58 13.86 -8.22
C GLY A 615 -27.39 13.52 -9.14
N VAL A 616 -26.40 12.74 -8.72
CA VAL A 616 -25.33 12.26 -9.62
C VAL A 616 -25.89 11.17 -10.52
N THR A 617 -25.87 11.43 -11.82
CA THR A 617 -26.39 10.51 -12.85
C THR A 617 -25.30 9.95 -13.78
N GLU A 618 -24.06 10.33 -13.54
CA GLU A 618 -22.92 9.87 -14.30
C GLU A 618 -22.57 8.44 -13.90
N PRO A 619 -22.30 7.53 -14.86
CA PRO A 619 -21.89 6.16 -14.56
C PRO A 619 -20.55 6.12 -13.82
N SER A 620 -20.42 5.22 -12.84
CA SER A 620 -19.23 5.11 -11.99
C SER A 620 -17.91 4.93 -12.75
N GLN A 621 -17.92 4.22 -13.90
CA GLN A 621 -16.72 4.04 -14.75
C GLN A 621 -16.19 5.34 -15.39
N ASN A 622 -16.96 6.42 -15.35
CA ASN A 622 -16.52 7.73 -15.85
C ASN A 622 -15.70 8.50 -14.82
N PHE A 623 -15.72 8.09 -13.57
CA PHE A 623 -14.90 8.62 -12.51
C PHE A 623 -13.56 7.87 -12.41
N LEU A 624 -12.52 8.55 -11.93
CA LEU A 624 -11.26 7.89 -11.60
C LEU A 624 -11.48 6.88 -10.47
N PHE A 625 -10.59 5.92 -10.35
CA PHE A 625 -10.62 4.96 -9.25
C PHE A 625 -10.65 5.69 -7.90
N ILE A 626 -9.76 6.66 -7.70
CA ILE A 626 -9.83 7.65 -6.62
C ILE A 626 -10.23 8.98 -7.24
N THR A 627 -11.41 9.48 -6.90
CA THR A 627 -12.04 10.63 -7.53
C THR A 627 -11.72 11.90 -6.77
N PRO A 628 -11.15 12.95 -7.43
CA PRO A 628 -10.91 14.21 -6.74
C PRO A 628 -12.24 14.94 -6.45
N PHE A 629 -12.34 15.42 -5.23
CA PHE A 629 -13.32 16.45 -4.88
C PHE A 629 -12.67 17.56 -4.05
N ALA A 630 -13.27 18.75 -4.07
CA ALA A 630 -12.76 19.90 -3.33
C ALA A 630 -13.89 20.65 -2.63
N MET A 631 -13.66 21.03 -1.39
CA MET A 631 -14.53 21.90 -0.60
C MET A 631 -14.23 23.37 -0.92
N ASP A 632 -15.26 24.18 -1.09
CA ASP A 632 -15.12 25.62 -1.26
C ASP A 632 -14.64 26.27 0.06
N PRO A 633 -13.45 26.87 0.10
CA PRO A 633 -12.92 27.46 1.32
C PRO A 633 -13.74 28.68 1.82
N ASN A 634 -14.60 29.23 0.97
CA ASN A 634 -15.44 30.39 1.29
C ASN A 634 -16.83 29.96 1.79
N GLN A 635 -17.27 28.76 1.40
CA GLN A 635 -18.56 28.18 1.81
C GLN A 635 -18.41 26.65 1.90
N PRO A 636 -18.07 26.10 3.06
CA PRO A 636 -17.76 24.66 3.23
C PRO A 636 -18.90 23.70 2.86
N GLN A 637 -20.16 24.17 2.84
CA GLN A 637 -21.29 23.36 2.37
C GLN A 637 -21.32 23.23 0.83
N ARG A 638 -20.45 23.96 0.11
CA ARG A 638 -20.29 23.81 -1.32
C ARG A 638 -19.09 22.90 -1.61
N LEU A 639 -19.36 21.86 -2.41
CA LEU A 639 -18.32 20.95 -2.87
C LEU A 639 -18.39 20.80 -4.39
N TRP A 640 -17.24 20.49 -4.94
CA TRP A 640 -17.05 20.21 -6.35
C TRP A 640 -16.42 18.83 -6.52
N ALA A 641 -16.86 18.06 -7.50
CA ALA A 641 -16.30 16.77 -7.86
C ALA A 641 -16.38 16.57 -9.38
N GLY A 642 -15.67 15.58 -9.90
CA GLY A 642 -15.81 15.32 -11.32
C GLY A 642 -15.34 13.95 -11.77
N GLY A 643 -16.05 13.46 -12.80
CA GLY A 643 -15.68 12.32 -13.64
C GLY A 643 -15.30 12.83 -15.04
N ARG A 644 -16.11 12.54 -16.06
CA ARG A 644 -16.00 13.16 -17.39
C ARG A 644 -16.60 14.57 -17.43
N ARG A 645 -17.43 14.92 -16.45
CA ARG A 645 -18.03 16.24 -16.25
C ARG A 645 -17.87 16.69 -14.81
N LEU A 646 -18.19 17.99 -14.56
CA LEU A 646 -18.21 18.54 -13.21
C LEU A 646 -19.57 18.40 -12.56
N TRP A 647 -19.52 18.18 -11.27
CA TRP A 647 -20.64 18.14 -10.34
C TRP A 647 -20.42 19.16 -9.22
N ARG A 648 -21.50 19.80 -8.77
CA ARG A 648 -21.48 20.74 -7.65
C ARG A 648 -22.65 20.48 -6.72
N THR A 649 -22.42 20.57 -5.44
CA THR A 649 -23.44 20.71 -4.40
C THR A 649 -23.26 22.04 -3.68
N ASP A 650 -24.35 22.66 -3.22
CA ASP A 650 -24.35 23.92 -2.48
C ASP A 650 -24.93 23.74 -1.06
N ASP A 651 -25.28 22.50 -0.66
CA ASP A 651 -26.06 22.15 0.55
C ASP A 651 -25.43 21.02 1.38
N GLY A 652 -24.12 20.85 1.29
CA GLY A 652 -23.42 19.83 2.04
C GLY A 652 -23.65 18.41 1.56
N ALA A 653 -23.72 18.25 0.23
CA ALA A 653 -23.93 16.99 -0.47
C ALA A 653 -25.32 16.35 -0.22
N LEU A 654 -26.34 17.15 0.10
CA LEU A 654 -27.73 16.65 0.11
C LEU A 654 -28.24 16.44 -1.32
N ALA A 655 -27.79 17.31 -2.28
CA ALA A 655 -28.05 17.10 -3.70
C ALA A 655 -26.91 17.65 -4.57
N TRP A 656 -26.62 16.95 -5.65
CA TRP A 656 -25.62 17.35 -6.65
C TRP A 656 -26.26 17.79 -7.96
N THR A 657 -25.65 18.79 -8.58
CA THR A 657 -26.07 19.30 -9.89
C THR A 657 -24.90 19.33 -10.85
N ALA A 658 -25.15 19.04 -12.12
CA ALA A 658 -24.13 19.15 -13.16
C ALA A 658 -23.68 20.60 -13.35
N ALA A 659 -22.39 20.86 -13.39
CA ALA A 659 -21.75 22.16 -13.50
C ALA A 659 -20.90 22.33 -14.77
N SER A 660 -20.95 21.39 -15.69
CA SER A 660 -20.33 21.49 -17.02
C SER A 660 -21.11 20.67 -18.05
N ARG A 661 -20.81 20.87 -19.32
CA ARG A 661 -21.19 19.93 -20.38
C ARG A 661 -20.57 18.56 -20.16
N ASP A 662 -21.08 17.53 -20.82
CA ASP A 662 -20.56 16.17 -20.85
C ASP A 662 -20.11 15.77 -22.26
N PRO A 663 -18.82 15.43 -22.49
CA PRO A 663 -17.72 15.56 -21.53
C PRO A 663 -17.23 17.02 -21.37
N LEU A 664 -16.59 17.33 -20.25
CA LEU A 664 -15.88 18.61 -20.05
C LEU A 664 -14.75 18.78 -21.08
N GLY A 665 -13.93 17.73 -21.23
CA GLY A 665 -12.82 17.61 -22.17
C GLY A 665 -12.64 16.17 -22.65
N SER A 666 -11.44 15.83 -23.13
CA SER A 666 -11.06 14.46 -23.55
C SER A 666 -10.67 13.55 -22.40
N GLY A 667 -10.07 14.12 -21.34
CA GLY A 667 -9.66 13.39 -20.13
C GLY A 667 -10.76 13.37 -19.06
N GLN A 668 -10.48 12.62 -17.98
CA GLN A 668 -11.26 12.65 -16.74
C GLN A 668 -10.75 13.75 -15.82
N VAL A 669 -11.59 14.30 -14.97
CA VAL A 669 -11.20 15.26 -13.94
C VAL A 669 -10.24 14.59 -12.96
N SER A 670 -9.10 15.22 -12.70
CA SER A 670 -8.00 14.68 -11.88
C SER A 670 -7.55 15.62 -10.77
N ALA A 671 -7.90 16.91 -10.83
CA ALA A 671 -7.60 17.89 -9.80
C ALA A 671 -8.63 19.02 -9.79
N LEU A 672 -8.87 19.62 -8.62
CA LEU A 672 -9.83 20.71 -8.43
C LEU A 672 -9.25 21.75 -7.46
N ALA A 673 -9.48 23.03 -7.74
CA ALA A 673 -9.18 24.12 -6.81
C ALA A 673 -10.19 25.25 -6.91
N ILE A 674 -10.55 25.82 -5.76
CA ILE A 674 -11.43 26.98 -5.63
C ILE A 674 -10.62 28.12 -5.00
N ALA A 675 -10.74 29.34 -5.57
CA ALA A 675 -9.99 30.48 -5.08
C ALA A 675 -10.44 30.94 -3.69
N PRO A 676 -9.52 31.06 -2.72
CA PRO A 676 -9.82 31.72 -1.45
C PRO A 676 -10.32 33.15 -1.68
N GLY A 677 -11.44 33.48 -1.02
CA GLY A 677 -12.10 34.80 -1.15
C GLY A 677 -12.96 34.97 -2.40
N ASN A 678 -13.01 33.99 -3.34
CA ASN A 678 -13.81 34.09 -4.55
C ASN A 678 -14.30 32.73 -5.07
N SER A 679 -15.47 32.29 -4.62
CA SER A 679 -16.10 31.02 -5.06
C SER A 679 -16.45 30.95 -6.55
N GLN A 680 -16.45 32.08 -7.27
CA GLN A 680 -16.68 32.12 -8.72
C GLN A 680 -15.45 31.64 -9.52
N SER A 681 -14.26 31.65 -8.90
CA SER A 681 -13.01 31.27 -9.56
C SER A 681 -12.65 29.85 -9.22
N VAL A 682 -12.82 28.93 -10.18
CA VAL A 682 -12.58 27.50 -10.04
C VAL A 682 -11.68 27.02 -11.17
N LEU A 683 -10.72 26.15 -10.80
CA LEU A 683 -9.82 25.44 -11.72
C LEU A 683 -10.08 23.95 -11.66
N VAL A 684 -9.96 23.28 -12.80
CA VAL A 684 -10.17 21.85 -12.99
C VAL A 684 -9.06 21.28 -13.85
N GLY A 685 -8.28 20.36 -13.30
CA GLY A 685 -7.24 19.61 -14.04
C GLY A 685 -7.79 18.29 -14.57
N THR A 686 -7.21 17.80 -15.65
CA THR A 686 -7.60 16.52 -16.28
C THR A 686 -6.41 15.59 -16.48
N THR A 687 -6.72 14.33 -16.72
CA THR A 687 -5.72 13.25 -16.94
C THR A 687 -4.88 13.41 -18.21
N ASP A 688 -5.27 14.29 -19.11
CA ASP A 688 -4.61 14.58 -20.39
C ASP A 688 -3.95 15.96 -20.46
N GLY A 689 -3.82 16.64 -19.32
CA GLY A 689 -2.99 17.84 -19.16
C GLY A 689 -3.72 19.17 -19.36
N PHE A 690 -5.03 19.17 -19.57
CA PHE A 690 -5.78 20.41 -19.64
C PHE A 690 -6.10 20.95 -18.23
N VAL A 691 -6.06 22.28 -18.12
CA VAL A 691 -6.57 23.02 -16.98
C VAL A 691 -7.74 23.88 -17.48
N PHE A 692 -8.96 23.51 -17.07
CA PHE A 692 -10.17 24.27 -17.32
C PHE A 692 -10.36 25.31 -16.21
N ARG A 693 -10.95 26.47 -16.57
CA ARG A 693 -11.17 27.56 -15.64
C ARG A 693 -12.50 28.25 -15.86
N SER A 694 -13.05 28.77 -14.77
CA SER A 694 -14.20 29.68 -14.81
C SER A 694 -14.00 30.81 -13.79
N SER A 695 -14.43 32.03 -14.12
CA SER A 695 -14.59 33.15 -13.20
C SER A 695 -16.06 33.39 -12.83
N GLU A 696 -16.96 32.53 -13.32
CA GLU A 696 -18.42 32.57 -13.13
C GLU A 696 -18.93 31.16 -12.79
N ALA A 697 -18.15 30.42 -12.00
CA ALA A 697 -18.39 28.99 -11.78
C ALA A 697 -19.71 28.68 -11.04
N LEU A 698 -20.24 29.63 -10.27
CA LEU A 698 -21.51 29.44 -9.57
C LEU A 698 -22.72 29.52 -10.51
N GLU A 699 -22.56 30.12 -11.69
CA GLU A 699 -23.57 30.20 -12.73
C GLU A 699 -23.55 28.97 -13.66
N ALA A 700 -22.55 28.09 -13.47
CA ALA A 700 -22.36 26.96 -14.36
C ALA A 700 -23.45 25.88 -14.16
N GLY A 701 -23.90 25.31 -15.27
CA GLY A 701 -24.90 24.24 -15.34
C GLY A 701 -24.50 23.17 -16.37
N ALA A 702 -25.42 22.26 -16.64
CA ALA A 702 -25.21 21.05 -17.44
C ALA A 702 -24.73 21.28 -18.90
N THR A 703 -24.81 22.50 -19.42
CA THR A 703 -24.39 22.86 -20.78
C THR A 703 -23.23 23.85 -20.81
N THR A 704 -22.71 24.25 -19.65
CA THR A 704 -21.66 25.27 -19.57
C THR A 704 -20.34 24.74 -20.11
N GLU A 705 -19.74 25.51 -21.01
CA GLU A 705 -18.38 25.30 -21.49
C GLU A 705 -17.38 26.08 -20.63
N TRP A 706 -16.28 25.47 -20.29
CA TRP A 706 -15.20 26.05 -19.50
C TRP A 706 -14.02 26.40 -20.41
N ALA A 707 -13.43 27.58 -20.23
CA ALA A 707 -12.20 27.92 -20.92
C ALA A 707 -11.03 27.02 -20.46
N SER A 708 -10.14 26.64 -21.36
CA SER A 708 -9.03 25.76 -21.04
C SER A 708 -7.68 26.28 -21.51
N SER A 709 -6.64 25.83 -20.85
CA SER A 709 -5.23 25.95 -21.22
C SER A 709 -4.55 24.62 -20.98
N SER A 710 -3.34 24.40 -21.53
CA SER A 710 -2.56 23.20 -21.27
C SER A 710 -1.11 23.59 -21.01
N PRO A 711 -0.62 23.49 -19.77
CA PRO A 711 0.80 23.70 -19.45
C PRO A 711 1.69 22.67 -20.15
N ARG A 712 1.29 21.40 -20.11
CA ARG A 712 1.90 20.27 -20.81
C ARG A 712 0.89 19.13 -20.95
N ASP A 713 1.16 18.18 -21.83
CA ASP A 713 0.44 16.90 -21.83
C ASP A 713 0.76 16.10 -20.56
N GLY A 714 -0.22 15.33 -20.06
CA GLY A 714 -0.05 14.43 -18.95
C GLY A 714 -1.00 14.67 -17.77
N PHE A 715 -0.90 13.84 -16.74
CA PHE A 715 -1.83 13.82 -15.62
C PHE A 715 -1.62 15.03 -14.69
N VAL A 716 -2.61 15.93 -14.61
CA VAL A 716 -2.64 17.05 -13.62
C VAL A 716 -2.98 16.45 -12.26
N THR A 717 -2.04 16.46 -11.31
CA THR A 717 -2.20 15.82 -10.00
C THR A 717 -2.73 16.76 -8.92
N SER A 718 -2.39 18.04 -8.99
CA SER A 718 -2.85 19.03 -8.02
C SER A 718 -2.92 20.41 -8.64
N LEU A 719 -3.90 21.18 -8.19
CA LEU A 719 -4.08 22.59 -8.47
C LEU A 719 -4.20 23.35 -7.15
N THR A 720 -3.59 24.52 -7.05
CA THR A 720 -3.75 25.37 -5.86
C THR A 720 -3.64 26.85 -6.21
N PHE A 721 -4.41 27.66 -5.53
CA PHE A 721 -4.30 29.11 -5.56
C PHE A 721 -3.29 29.61 -4.53
N ASP A 722 -2.58 30.67 -4.84
CA ASP A 722 -1.86 31.42 -3.81
C ASP A 722 -2.90 32.12 -2.91
N PRO A 723 -2.95 31.80 -1.61
CA PRO A 723 -3.98 32.36 -0.73
C PRO A 723 -3.86 33.88 -0.52
N SER A 724 -2.71 34.47 -0.81
CA SER A 724 -2.46 35.92 -0.73
C SER A 724 -2.65 36.66 -2.07
N SER A 725 -2.70 35.93 -3.19
CA SER A 725 -2.80 36.48 -4.55
C SER A 725 -3.64 35.57 -5.45
N PRO A 726 -4.98 35.63 -5.41
CA PRO A 726 -5.85 34.67 -6.11
C PRO A 726 -5.70 34.63 -7.64
N GLY A 727 -4.99 35.57 -8.26
CA GLY A 727 -4.57 35.52 -9.66
C GLY A 727 -3.37 34.62 -9.92
N VAL A 728 -2.66 34.18 -8.87
CA VAL A 728 -1.52 33.27 -8.97
C VAL A 728 -1.99 31.87 -8.65
N VAL A 729 -1.70 30.94 -9.54
CA VAL A 729 -2.09 29.54 -9.39
C VAL A 729 -0.94 28.61 -9.77
N TYR A 730 -0.96 27.41 -9.20
CA TYR A 730 0.05 26.38 -9.40
C TYR A 730 -0.62 25.09 -9.87
N ALA A 731 0.09 24.34 -10.73
CA ALA A 731 -0.29 23.00 -11.19
C ALA A 731 0.89 22.06 -11.08
N THR A 732 0.61 20.80 -10.72
CA THR A 732 1.62 19.73 -10.71
C THR A 732 1.24 18.58 -11.63
N PHE A 733 2.26 17.84 -12.09
CA PHE A 733 2.15 16.76 -13.05
C PHE A 733 2.93 15.53 -12.57
N ALA A 734 2.35 14.34 -12.72
CA ALA A 734 2.92 13.09 -12.20
C ALA A 734 3.78 12.30 -13.21
N GLU A 735 3.71 12.57 -14.50
CA GLU A 735 4.45 11.78 -15.50
C GLU A 735 5.93 12.16 -15.54
N PHE A 736 6.78 11.16 -15.77
CA PHE A 736 8.18 11.39 -16.11
C PHE A 736 8.36 12.17 -17.43
N GLY A 737 9.54 12.76 -17.64
CA GLY A 737 9.94 13.32 -18.91
C GLY A 737 9.46 14.75 -19.17
N GLY A 738 9.58 15.63 -18.21
CA GLY A 738 9.26 17.05 -18.45
C GLY A 738 9.17 17.87 -17.16
N PRO A 739 8.89 19.19 -17.27
CA PRO A 739 8.64 19.99 -16.08
C PRO A 739 7.39 19.51 -15.33
N HIS A 740 7.50 19.48 -14.01
CA HIS A 740 6.48 18.92 -13.12
C HIS A 740 5.69 19.98 -12.37
N VAL A 741 6.29 21.15 -12.11
CA VAL A 741 5.66 22.23 -11.33
C VAL A 741 5.51 23.48 -12.19
N TRP A 742 4.28 23.93 -12.30
CA TRP A 742 3.91 25.07 -13.16
C TRP A 742 3.24 26.15 -12.35
N ARG A 743 3.50 27.40 -12.74
CA ARG A 743 2.92 28.62 -12.18
C ARG A 743 2.27 29.47 -13.26
N SER A 744 1.08 29.95 -12.98
CA SER A 744 0.39 30.99 -13.74
C SER A 744 0.29 32.26 -12.87
N ALA A 745 0.32 33.43 -13.52
CA ALA A 745 0.14 34.72 -12.86
C ALA A 745 -1.16 35.41 -13.30
N ASP A 746 -1.95 34.74 -14.13
CA ASP A 746 -3.16 35.27 -14.80
C ASP A 746 -4.37 34.35 -14.65
N GLY A 747 -4.44 33.63 -13.50
CA GLY A 747 -5.58 32.75 -13.19
C GLY A 747 -5.66 31.49 -14.05
N GLY A 748 -4.54 30.99 -14.57
CA GLY A 748 -4.46 29.77 -15.35
C GLY A 748 -4.62 29.97 -16.86
N GLU A 749 -4.44 31.20 -17.38
CA GLU A 749 -4.43 31.45 -18.82
C GLU A 749 -3.11 31.04 -19.45
N THR A 750 -2.01 31.50 -18.88
CA THR A 750 -0.66 31.19 -19.34
C THR A 750 0.17 30.57 -18.20
N TRP A 751 1.11 29.71 -18.56
CA TRP A 751 1.86 28.94 -17.59
C TRP A 751 3.38 29.01 -17.85
N SER A 752 4.16 28.98 -16.79
CA SER A 752 5.61 28.86 -16.83
C SER A 752 6.07 27.82 -15.82
N SER A 753 7.05 26.97 -16.21
CA SER A 753 7.65 26.00 -15.29
C SER A 753 8.47 26.73 -14.20
N ILE A 754 8.39 26.20 -12.98
CA ILE A 754 9.14 26.62 -11.81
C ILE A 754 9.94 25.48 -11.19
N ASP A 755 10.28 24.44 -11.94
CA ASP A 755 11.13 23.32 -11.49
C ASP A 755 12.54 23.75 -11.08
N GLY A 756 12.95 24.98 -11.38
CA GLY A 756 14.32 25.46 -11.19
C GLY A 756 15.26 24.97 -12.29
N SER A 757 16.57 24.96 -12.01
CA SER A 757 17.56 24.55 -13.00
C SER A 757 18.82 23.93 -12.35
N GLY A 758 19.52 23.08 -13.11
CA GLY A 758 20.78 22.46 -12.70
C GLY A 758 20.63 21.59 -11.45
N ALA A 759 21.63 21.61 -10.57
CA ALA A 759 21.67 20.75 -9.38
C ALA A 759 20.61 21.05 -8.30
N THR A 760 19.84 22.13 -8.47
CA THR A 760 18.77 22.52 -7.54
C THR A 760 17.39 22.49 -8.20
N ALA A 761 17.27 21.87 -9.37
CA ALA A 761 15.99 21.62 -10.00
C ALA A 761 15.25 20.47 -9.31
N VAL A 762 13.92 20.45 -9.43
CA VAL A 762 13.13 19.25 -9.12
C VAL A 762 13.66 18.11 -9.99
N PRO A 763 13.97 16.93 -9.41
CA PRO A 763 14.33 15.78 -10.22
C PRO A 763 13.19 15.37 -11.17
N ASP A 764 13.50 14.69 -12.27
CA ASP A 764 12.49 14.14 -13.17
C ASP A 764 11.79 12.95 -12.49
N ILE A 765 10.80 13.25 -11.66
CA ILE A 765 9.97 12.29 -10.90
C ILE A 765 8.53 12.78 -10.84
N PRO A 766 7.54 11.87 -10.71
CA PRO A 766 6.16 12.23 -10.44
C PRO A 766 6.00 13.18 -9.26
N VAL A 767 5.24 14.28 -9.46
CA VAL A 767 4.83 15.22 -8.41
C VAL A 767 3.33 15.12 -8.22
N HIS A 768 2.89 14.84 -6.98
CA HIS A 768 1.50 14.49 -6.66
C HIS A 768 0.71 15.64 -6.05
N SER A 769 1.36 16.50 -5.28
CA SER A 769 0.69 17.58 -4.57
C SER A 769 1.59 18.79 -4.42
N ILE A 770 0.96 19.96 -4.26
CA ILE A 770 1.65 21.22 -3.96
C ILE A 770 0.84 22.02 -2.94
N VAL A 771 1.54 22.60 -1.97
CA VAL A 771 0.97 23.57 -1.03
C VAL A 771 1.80 24.85 -0.99
N VAL A 772 1.12 25.98 -0.81
CA VAL A 772 1.70 27.31 -0.68
C VAL A 772 1.60 27.74 0.78
N GLU A 773 2.70 28.17 1.41
CA GLU A 773 2.66 28.68 2.78
C GLU A 773 1.85 29.97 2.85
N PRO A 774 0.80 30.05 3.69
CA PRO A 774 -0.01 31.26 3.83
C PRO A 774 0.83 32.46 4.29
N GLY A 775 0.70 33.59 3.58
CA GLY A 775 1.47 34.80 3.87
C GLY A 775 2.93 34.76 3.39
N ASN A 776 3.37 33.70 2.77
CA ASN A 776 4.73 33.58 2.22
C ASN A 776 4.74 32.77 0.90
N PRO A 777 4.32 33.36 -0.22
CA PRO A 777 4.21 32.67 -1.50
C PRO A 777 5.55 32.22 -2.14
N GLU A 778 6.68 32.68 -1.59
CA GLU A 778 8.01 32.21 -1.99
C GLU A 778 8.32 30.82 -1.42
N ARG A 779 7.59 30.37 -0.38
CA ARG A 779 7.76 29.03 0.21
C ARG A 779 6.66 28.09 -0.27
N LEU A 780 7.09 27.09 -1.03
CA LEU A 780 6.23 26.03 -1.56
C LEU A 780 6.77 24.66 -1.11
N TYR A 781 5.86 23.71 -0.99
CA TYR A 781 6.18 22.31 -0.73
C TYR A 781 5.52 21.43 -1.78
N ILE A 782 6.23 20.42 -2.26
CA ILE A 782 5.69 19.42 -3.18
C ILE A 782 5.89 18.01 -2.64
N GLY A 783 4.86 17.18 -2.78
CA GLY A 783 4.90 15.73 -2.52
C GLY A 783 5.23 14.98 -3.80
N THR A 784 6.19 14.06 -3.74
CA THR A 784 6.73 13.35 -4.90
C THR A 784 6.88 11.84 -4.64
N ASP A 785 7.26 11.08 -5.66
CA ASP A 785 7.63 9.67 -5.50
C ASP A 785 8.89 9.43 -4.62
N LEU A 786 9.65 10.46 -4.32
CA LEU A 786 10.85 10.41 -3.45
C LEU A 786 10.72 11.28 -2.19
N GLY A 787 9.49 11.49 -1.71
CA GLY A 787 9.20 12.26 -0.51
C GLY A 787 8.89 13.72 -0.80
N VAL A 788 9.31 14.64 0.10
CA VAL A 788 8.94 16.04 0.09
C VAL A 788 10.12 16.92 -0.36
N PHE A 789 9.83 17.89 -1.23
CA PHE A 789 10.76 18.94 -1.61
C PHE A 789 10.18 20.31 -1.28
N THR A 790 11.04 21.29 -1.02
CA THR A 790 10.65 22.65 -0.69
C THR A 790 11.46 23.68 -1.46
N THR A 791 10.85 24.82 -1.75
CA THR A 791 11.52 26.03 -2.19
C THR A 791 11.23 27.17 -1.22
N ILE A 792 12.15 28.11 -1.07
CA ILE A 792 11.98 29.33 -0.27
C ILE A 792 12.14 30.59 -1.13
N ASN A 793 12.10 30.43 -2.45
CA ASN A 793 12.33 31.51 -3.41
C ASN A 793 11.43 31.38 -4.66
N GLY A 794 10.22 30.84 -4.50
CA GLY A 794 9.20 30.75 -5.53
C GLY A 794 9.55 29.82 -6.69
N GLY A 795 10.28 28.72 -6.42
CA GLY A 795 10.62 27.71 -7.41
C GLY A 795 11.89 27.98 -8.21
N ARG A 796 12.65 29.05 -7.89
CA ARG A 796 13.95 29.28 -8.56
C ARG A 796 14.99 28.22 -8.21
N THR A 797 14.95 27.71 -6.97
CA THR A 797 15.74 26.56 -6.51
C THR A 797 14.92 25.70 -5.55
N TRP A 798 15.17 24.39 -5.55
CA TRP A 798 14.51 23.42 -4.69
C TRP A 798 15.54 22.72 -3.80
N ALA A 799 15.06 22.22 -2.67
CA ALA A 799 15.81 21.45 -1.69
C ALA A 799 14.98 20.26 -1.20
N VAL A 800 15.67 19.21 -0.76
CA VAL A 800 15.04 18.02 -0.18
C VAL A 800 14.59 18.30 1.26
N GLU A 801 13.35 17.93 1.61
CA GLU A 801 12.75 18.08 2.94
C GLU A 801 12.39 16.71 3.57
N ASN A 802 13.19 15.69 3.34
CA ASN A 802 12.96 14.33 3.88
C ASN A 802 13.65 14.09 5.24
N THR A 803 13.64 15.03 6.17
CA THR A 803 14.35 14.88 7.44
C THR A 803 13.66 13.88 8.38
N GLY A 804 14.16 12.65 8.41
CA GLY A 804 13.61 11.56 9.26
C GLY A 804 12.49 10.76 8.63
N PHE A 805 12.32 10.86 7.34
CA PHE A 805 11.27 10.35 6.52
C PHE A 805 11.86 9.54 5.34
N ALA A 806 11.19 8.50 4.91
CA ALA A 806 11.68 7.59 3.88
C ALA A 806 11.58 8.17 2.46
N ASN A 807 12.29 7.56 1.51
CA ASN A 807 12.08 7.79 0.08
C ASN A 807 10.78 7.09 -0.37
N VAL A 808 9.66 7.69 -0.04
CA VAL A 808 8.32 7.10 -0.25
C VAL A 808 7.46 8.03 -1.07
N VAL A 809 6.55 7.45 -1.84
CA VAL A 809 5.52 8.19 -2.56
C VAL A 809 4.71 9.03 -1.57
N THR A 810 4.77 10.35 -1.72
CA THR A 810 4.00 11.31 -0.93
C THR A 810 2.85 11.82 -1.78
N GLU A 811 1.72 11.15 -1.64
CA GLU A 811 0.53 11.41 -2.47
C GLU A 811 -0.11 12.77 -2.16
N TRP A 812 -0.15 13.15 -0.87
CA TRP A 812 -0.82 14.37 -0.50
C TRP A 812 -0.10 15.14 0.60
N LEU A 813 -0.07 16.47 0.45
CA LEU A 813 0.37 17.43 1.45
C LEU A 813 -0.81 18.29 1.89
N ALA A 814 -0.90 18.57 3.18
CA ALA A 814 -1.91 19.47 3.73
C ALA A 814 -1.30 20.39 4.77
N LEU A 815 -1.82 21.61 4.86
CA LEU A 815 -1.49 22.56 5.90
C LEU A 815 -2.56 22.51 7.00
N GLY A 816 -2.13 22.56 8.25
CA GLY A 816 -3.00 22.62 9.42
C GLY A 816 -2.40 23.48 10.51
N ALA A 817 -3.13 23.64 11.59
CA ALA A 817 -2.63 24.26 12.82
C ALA A 817 -3.08 23.42 14.01
N ASP A 818 -2.24 23.37 15.05
CA ASP A 818 -2.61 22.77 16.33
C ASP A 818 -3.57 23.67 17.16
N ASP A 819 -3.93 23.21 18.35
CA ASP A 819 -4.82 23.92 19.27
C ASP A 819 -4.29 25.30 19.70
N ASP A 820 -2.97 25.52 19.64
CA ASP A 820 -2.32 26.78 19.93
C ASP A 820 -2.21 27.70 18.69
N GLY A 821 -2.68 27.22 17.52
CA GLY A 821 -2.63 27.92 16.23
C GLY A 821 -1.26 27.90 15.54
N GLU A 822 -0.33 27.04 16.00
CA GLU A 822 0.98 26.88 15.36
C GLU A 822 0.85 26.09 14.06
N PRO A 823 1.49 26.52 12.97
CA PRO A 823 1.32 25.90 11.66
C PRO A 823 2.11 24.60 11.52
N TRP A 824 1.46 23.60 10.91
CA TRP A 824 2.02 22.29 10.58
C TRP A 824 1.84 21.93 9.12
N LEU A 825 2.83 21.25 8.56
CA LEU A 825 2.74 20.56 7.29
C LEU A 825 2.53 19.06 7.55
N PHE A 826 1.46 18.51 6.97
CA PHE A 826 1.15 17.09 6.99
C PHE A 826 1.52 16.46 5.66
N ALA A 827 2.00 15.22 5.69
CA ALA A 827 2.25 14.40 4.51
C ALA A 827 1.57 13.03 4.67
N PHE A 828 0.73 12.68 3.70
CA PHE A 828 0.08 11.39 3.60
C PHE A 828 0.77 10.58 2.51
N THR A 829 1.33 9.43 2.89
CA THR A 829 2.24 8.66 2.03
C THR A 829 1.64 7.33 1.61
N HIS A 830 2.01 6.88 0.45
CA HIS A 830 1.58 5.59 -0.06
C HIS A 830 2.59 4.50 0.34
N GLY A 831 2.50 4.05 1.62
CA GLY A 831 3.31 2.96 2.15
C GLY A 831 4.15 3.26 3.39
N ARG A 832 4.07 4.49 3.95
CA ARG A 832 4.73 4.86 5.22
C ARG A 832 3.82 5.66 6.15
N GLY A 833 2.49 5.50 5.98
CA GLY A 833 1.52 6.16 6.82
C GLY A 833 1.52 7.68 6.66
N ALA A 834 1.03 8.38 7.68
CA ALA A 834 0.94 9.84 7.74
C ALA A 834 2.06 10.43 8.62
N TRP A 835 2.44 11.66 8.33
CA TRP A 835 3.52 12.38 8.99
C TRP A 835 3.18 13.84 9.16
N LYS A 836 3.79 14.52 10.16
CA LYS A 836 3.72 15.98 10.29
C LYS A 836 5.05 16.60 10.66
N VAL A 837 5.25 17.86 10.25
CA VAL A 837 6.38 18.68 10.66
C VAL A 837 5.90 20.11 10.95
N ARG A 838 6.42 20.72 12.02
CA ARG A 838 6.13 22.12 12.35
C ARG A 838 6.74 23.05 11.31
N ILE A 839 5.98 24.05 10.89
CA ILE A 839 6.47 25.11 10.03
C ILE A 839 6.98 26.27 10.89
N ASN A 840 8.29 26.52 10.89
CA ASN A 840 8.82 27.73 11.49
C ASN A 840 8.77 28.88 10.47
N PRO A 841 8.23 30.04 10.83
CA PRO A 841 8.19 31.19 9.92
C PRO A 841 9.62 31.64 9.53
N LEU A 842 9.78 32.10 8.29
CA LEU A 842 11.03 32.74 7.85
C LEU A 842 11.31 33.95 8.75
N PRO A 843 12.57 34.23 9.13
CA PRO A 843 12.88 35.46 9.81
C PRO A 843 12.44 36.66 8.97
N ALA A 844 11.75 37.60 9.59
CA ALA A 844 11.32 38.80 8.91
C ALA A 844 12.52 39.44 8.18
N PRO A 845 12.36 39.88 6.90
CA PRO A 845 13.44 40.55 6.21
C PRO A 845 13.92 41.73 7.07
N PRO A 846 15.24 41.98 7.15
CA PRO A 846 15.76 43.09 7.91
C PRO A 846 15.06 44.36 7.47
N ARG A 847 14.39 45.06 8.40
CA ARG A 847 13.76 46.37 8.09
C ARG A 847 14.85 47.27 7.49
N GLU A 848 14.63 47.72 6.27
CA GLU A 848 15.52 48.77 5.71
C GLU A 848 15.66 49.90 6.75
N PRO A 849 16.88 50.34 7.07
CA PRO A 849 17.07 51.40 8.02
C PRO A 849 16.33 52.62 7.49
N ALA A 850 15.34 53.11 8.27
CA ALA A 850 14.58 54.31 7.95
C ALA A 850 15.53 55.40 7.47
N GLY A 851 15.41 55.75 6.19
CA GLY A 851 16.29 56.77 5.58
C GLY A 851 16.32 57.98 6.44
N ARG A 852 17.51 58.36 6.92
CA ARG A 852 17.74 59.63 7.58
C ARG A 852 17.30 60.72 6.61
N ARG A 853 16.16 61.38 6.90
CA ARG A 853 15.86 62.66 6.29
C ARG A 853 17.05 63.57 6.65
N ALA A 854 17.77 63.97 5.61
CA ALA A 854 18.75 65.04 5.75
C ALA A 854 18.07 66.36 6.17
N PRO A 855 18.74 67.17 6.95
CA PRO A 855 18.18 68.40 7.49
C PRO A 855 17.83 69.44 6.45
#